data_e25ad164df74a91e7e2bec9de7490d2f
#
_entry.id   e25ad164df74a91e7e2bec9de7490d2f
#
_cell.length_a   1.000
_cell.length_b   1.000
_cell.length_c   1.000
_cell.angle_alpha   90.00
_cell.angle_beta   90.00
_cell.angle_gamma   90.00
#
_symmetry.space_group_name_H-M   'P 1'
#
loop_
_entity.id
_entity.type
_entity.pdbx_description
1 polymer ?
#
loop_
_entity_poly.entity_id
_entity_poly.type
_entity_poly.pdbx_seq_one_letter_code
_entity_poly.pdbx_strand_id
1 'polypeptide(L)'
;MACCRNGILTLTSVVAFLSGGPVGAQDTPLPLARIEGRITVDGRPNEPAWQAIPPLPLTMFAPVFRGTPTQRTEIRVAYDDDHIYAAGWFYDEDPSGIRINSLYRDRWNGDDAFAIYLDPFNDNRNAKWFGTTPAGIRFEQLVSDDGATLNGSWDTFWEARTTITEEGWFAEVRIPFSSLGFQALDGQAVMGLTVTRLVSRLNERVTFPEIDPRFDFRQPSVARDIVLTDVQTTRPLYATPYALTGVEQSPVLATDRTAFITERDVPREVGLDLRYPISSELTFDLSVNTDFAQVEADDQQVNLDRFSLFFPEKRRFFQERSEIFDFIMGSSGGRLFHSRQIGLASGVRVPVLGGARLVGRAGAWDVGLLDMHTESTDGLPSENFGVARVKRGILNPYSSAGAMVTSRMSDGERNHAYGLDANIRMFGDDYLSLRWAQTFDDDERSSIDFMDRSQYYINWARRATRGLSYEASTTRSGSDYAPASGFLPRRDFTTANFISNYFIFTDEHPVFRRVYPGALAFSTFRNSDGVLESGQYAVWVQWDTKAGGGGWIEPKLFREDVQEAFLIGDVVEVPAGRYTFADLQLVLTMASGNRLRANMDARAGSYFDGTRAQIILTPTWNASPHLEIGGDYQFTRLRFDDRNTGADIHLARLRLRAALDARASGNALLQYNSTTDRLAVNFRIRYNFAEGTDLWLVYDETLATERFLNDEGLRDPFSASRAFVLKYSHTFQF
;
A
#
# COMPACT_ATOMS: atom_id res chain seq x y z
N MET A 1 -21.60 -53.73 18.68
CA MET A 1 -21.36 -54.60 17.52
C MET A 1 -21.46 -53.74 16.26
N ALA A 2 -20.32 -53.61 15.59
CA ALA A 2 -20.10 -53.47 14.17
C ALA A 2 -20.66 -52.19 13.51
N CYS A 3 -19.96 -51.45 12.69
CA CYS A 3 -18.67 -51.58 12.02
C CYS A 3 -18.29 -50.20 11.43
N CYS A 4 -17.11 -49.76 11.71
CA CYS A 4 -16.42 -48.73 10.95
C CYS A 4 -16.20 -49.17 9.52
N ARG A 5 -16.45 -48.34 8.54
CA ARG A 5 -15.87 -48.49 7.20
C ARG A 5 -15.31 -47.16 6.70
N ASN A 6 -13.99 -47.15 6.68
CA ASN A 6 -13.13 -46.16 6.06
C ASN A 6 -13.51 -45.91 4.60
N GLY A 7 -13.78 -44.66 4.24
CA GLY A 7 -13.82 -44.17 2.90
C GLY A 7 -12.54 -43.39 2.61
N ILE A 8 -11.48 -44.10 2.17
CA ILE A 8 -10.33 -43.45 1.51
C ILE A 8 -10.82 -43.04 0.12
N LEU A 9 -11.12 -41.74 -0.06
CA LEU A 9 -11.30 -41.16 -1.38
C LEU A 9 -9.90 -40.97 -1.99
N THR A 10 -9.55 -41.86 -2.88
CA THR A 10 -8.39 -41.79 -3.77
C THR A 10 -8.48 -40.55 -4.63
N LEU A 11 -7.59 -39.62 -4.37
CA LEU A 11 -7.30 -38.45 -5.24
C LEU A 11 -6.42 -38.91 -6.41
N THR A 12 -7.00 -39.61 -7.37
CA THR A 12 -6.33 -40.01 -8.61
C THR A 12 -7.26 -39.67 -9.76
N SER A 13 -6.92 -38.63 -10.51
CA SER A 13 -7.39 -38.27 -11.85
C SER A 13 -7.75 -36.80 -12.04
N VAL A 14 -6.80 -35.87 -11.87
CA VAL A 14 -6.85 -34.51 -12.46
C VAL A 14 -5.45 -34.12 -12.95
N VAL A 15 -4.79 -34.99 -13.70
CA VAL A 15 -3.50 -34.70 -14.36
C VAL A 15 -3.59 -35.00 -15.85
N ALA A 16 -4.64 -34.64 -16.50
CA ALA A 16 -4.70 -34.77 -17.95
C ALA A 16 -5.63 -33.74 -18.57
N PHE A 17 -5.27 -32.47 -18.53
CA PHE A 17 -5.70 -31.42 -19.48
C PHE A 17 -4.80 -30.19 -19.36
N LEU A 18 -3.48 -30.39 -19.44
CA LEU A 18 -2.52 -29.35 -19.75
C LEU A 18 -2.03 -29.51 -21.20
N SER A 19 -2.97 -29.53 -22.15
CA SER A 19 -2.62 -29.25 -23.54
C SER A 19 -2.59 -27.72 -23.66
N GLY A 20 -1.39 -27.16 -23.70
CA GLY A 20 -1.14 -25.75 -23.91
C GLY A 20 -1.84 -25.27 -25.17
N GLY A 21 -2.75 -24.29 -25.01
CA GLY A 21 -3.07 -23.36 -26.09
C GLY A 21 -1.76 -22.67 -26.52
N PRO A 22 -1.66 -22.15 -27.74
CA PRO A 22 -0.44 -21.52 -28.19
C PRO A 22 -0.07 -20.40 -27.22
N VAL A 23 1.05 -20.55 -26.53
CA VAL A 23 1.81 -19.45 -25.96
C VAL A 23 2.05 -18.53 -27.15
N GLY A 24 1.45 -17.34 -27.17
CA GLY A 24 1.72 -16.34 -28.18
C GLY A 24 3.24 -16.26 -28.31
N ALA A 25 3.74 -16.25 -29.54
CA ALA A 25 5.16 -16.16 -29.80
C ALA A 25 5.70 -15.01 -28.91
N GLN A 26 6.57 -15.32 -27.94
CA GLN A 26 7.27 -14.28 -27.19
C GLN A 26 8.00 -13.46 -28.23
N ASP A 27 7.58 -12.22 -28.40
CA ASP A 27 8.27 -11.28 -29.26
C ASP A 27 9.72 -11.21 -28.78
N THR A 28 10.66 -11.33 -29.70
CA THR A 28 12.09 -11.22 -29.38
C THR A 28 12.31 -9.95 -28.54
N PRO A 29 13.04 -10.03 -27.41
CA PRO A 29 13.30 -8.84 -26.59
C PRO A 29 13.85 -7.68 -27.43
N LEU A 30 13.35 -6.47 -27.20
CA LEU A 30 13.78 -5.29 -27.91
C LEU A 30 15.18 -4.87 -27.42
N PRO A 31 16.21 -4.84 -28.28
CA PRO A 31 17.50 -4.32 -27.88
C PRO A 31 17.36 -2.84 -27.50
N LEU A 32 17.71 -2.49 -26.27
CA LEU A 32 17.74 -1.10 -25.84
C LEU A 32 19.01 -0.42 -26.39
N ALA A 33 18.88 0.82 -26.82
CA ALA A 33 20.01 1.56 -27.35
C ALA A 33 20.99 1.93 -26.23
N ARG A 34 22.29 1.73 -26.45
CA ARG A 34 23.35 2.24 -25.57
C ARG A 34 23.67 3.67 -25.91
N ILE A 35 23.82 4.53 -24.90
CA ILE A 35 24.17 5.92 -25.06
C ILE A 35 25.63 6.03 -25.46
N GLU A 36 25.88 6.71 -26.58
CA GLU A 36 27.20 7.14 -26.99
C GLU A 36 27.39 8.63 -26.68
N GLY A 37 28.19 8.94 -25.68
CA GLY A 37 28.45 10.31 -25.23
C GLY A 37 27.86 10.60 -23.83
N ARG A 38 27.94 11.85 -23.42
CA ARG A 38 27.51 12.30 -22.11
C ARG A 38 26.09 12.88 -22.17
N ILE A 39 25.22 12.44 -21.28
CA ILE A 39 23.93 13.07 -21.00
C ILE A 39 24.06 13.94 -19.76
N THR A 40 23.54 15.15 -19.82
CA THR A 40 23.40 16.05 -18.69
C THR A 40 21.92 16.14 -18.34
N VAL A 41 21.52 15.57 -17.20
CA VAL A 41 20.11 15.58 -16.78
C VAL A 41 19.75 17.00 -16.33
N ASP A 42 19.33 17.85 -17.25
CA ASP A 42 18.93 19.23 -17.00
C ASP A 42 17.46 19.53 -17.36
N GLY A 43 16.76 18.52 -17.90
CA GLY A 43 15.36 18.59 -18.33
C GLY A 43 15.20 19.14 -19.76
N ARG A 44 16.26 19.18 -20.53
CA ARG A 44 16.28 19.63 -21.93
C ARG A 44 16.97 18.57 -22.79
N PRO A 45 16.28 17.54 -23.24
CA PRO A 45 16.90 16.43 -23.97
C PRO A 45 17.33 16.86 -25.38
N ASN A 46 18.35 17.72 -25.48
CA ASN A 46 18.86 18.31 -26.68
C ASN A 46 20.24 17.79 -27.07
N GLU A 47 20.85 16.92 -26.28
CA GLU A 47 22.14 16.33 -26.60
C GLU A 47 22.07 15.48 -27.87
N PRO A 48 23.13 15.49 -28.69
CA PRO A 48 23.20 14.70 -29.91
C PRO A 48 22.97 13.17 -29.64
N ALA A 49 23.35 12.71 -28.46
CA ALA A 49 23.16 11.32 -28.04
C ALA A 49 21.68 10.89 -28.10
N TRP A 50 20.75 11.76 -27.73
CA TRP A 50 19.32 11.46 -27.83
C TRP A 50 18.81 11.34 -29.26
N GLN A 51 19.42 12.06 -30.21
CA GLN A 51 18.97 12.04 -31.60
C GLN A 51 19.24 10.68 -32.28
N ALA A 52 20.25 9.97 -31.82
CA ALA A 52 20.61 8.65 -32.36
C ALA A 52 19.63 7.54 -31.86
N ILE A 53 18.83 7.81 -30.83
CA ILE A 53 17.93 6.83 -30.21
C ILE A 53 16.55 6.97 -30.84
N PRO A 54 15.96 5.90 -31.41
CA PRO A 54 14.62 5.99 -32.00
C PRO A 54 13.55 6.19 -30.92
N PRO A 55 12.49 7.01 -31.19
CA PRO A 55 11.37 7.16 -30.29
C PRO A 55 10.56 5.85 -30.22
N LEU A 56 10.02 5.57 -29.02
CA LEU A 56 9.14 4.44 -28.81
C LEU A 56 7.78 4.66 -29.50
N PRO A 57 7.17 3.63 -30.12
CA PRO A 57 5.86 3.73 -30.73
C PRO A 57 4.78 3.75 -29.63
N LEU A 58 4.11 4.88 -29.46
CA LEU A 58 3.10 5.10 -28.42
C LEU A 58 1.69 4.86 -28.96
N THR A 59 0.84 4.26 -28.13
CA THR A 59 -0.59 4.02 -28.42
C THR A 59 -1.44 4.66 -27.34
N MET A 60 -2.57 5.26 -27.72
CA MET A 60 -3.54 5.75 -26.74
C MET A 60 -4.21 4.57 -26.00
N PHE A 61 -4.02 4.55 -24.69
CA PHE A 61 -4.65 3.59 -23.78
C PHE A 61 -6.02 4.08 -23.27
N ALA A 62 -6.10 5.39 -22.97
CA ALA A 62 -7.29 6.06 -22.45
C ALA A 62 -7.38 7.49 -23.02
N PRO A 63 -8.60 8.08 -23.15
CA PRO A 63 -9.90 7.55 -22.81
C PRO A 63 -10.47 6.55 -23.83
N VAL A 64 -9.94 6.54 -25.06
CA VAL A 64 -10.35 5.65 -26.16
C VAL A 64 -9.15 4.84 -26.61
N PHE A 65 -9.23 3.53 -26.48
CA PHE A 65 -8.13 2.64 -26.89
C PHE A 65 -7.86 2.75 -28.40
N ARG A 66 -6.56 2.88 -28.74
CA ARG A 66 -6.10 3.13 -30.12
C ARG A 66 -6.65 4.40 -30.77
N GLY A 67 -7.20 5.32 -29.96
CA GLY A 67 -7.57 6.65 -30.43
C GLY A 67 -6.35 7.44 -30.89
N THR A 68 -6.59 8.54 -31.59
CA THR A 68 -5.52 9.46 -31.99
C THR A 68 -5.13 10.32 -30.78
N PRO A 69 -3.87 10.30 -30.33
CA PRO A 69 -3.41 11.19 -29.28
C PRO A 69 -3.61 12.66 -29.67
N THR A 70 -4.17 13.45 -28.75
CA THR A 70 -4.43 14.89 -29.01
C THR A 70 -3.16 15.72 -28.91
N GLN A 71 -2.17 15.24 -28.15
CA GLN A 71 -0.92 15.95 -27.92
C GLN A 71 0.26 15.11 -28.40
N ARG A 72 1.10 15.71 -29.26
CA ARG A 72 2.31 15.04 -29.75
C ARG A 72 3.22 14.65 -28.59
N THR A 73 3.69 13.42 -28.63
CA THR A 73 4.55 12.83 -27.59
C THR A 73 5.67 12.03 -28.23
N GLU A 74 6.90 12.29 -27.80
CA GLU A 74 8.05 11.44 -28.11
C GLU A 74 8.69 10.99 -26.80
N ILE A 75 9.00 9.70 -26.67
CA ILE A 75 9.69 9.13 -25.53
C ILE A 75 10.82 8.26 -26.08
N ARG A 76 12.02 8.43 -25.53
CA ARG A 76 13.21 7.64 -25.86
C ARG A 76 13.79 7.08 -24.59
N VAL A 77 14.21 5.81 -24.61
CA VAL A 77 14.82 5.10 -23.48
C VAL A 77 16.13 4.50 -23.94
N ALA A 78 17.14 4.61 -23.11
CA ALA A 78 18.50 4.14 -23.40
C ALA A 78 19.25 3.83 -22.10
N TYR A 79 20.48 3.32 -22.19
CA TYR A 79 21.29 3.03 -21.01
C TYR A 79 22.77 3.27 -21.28
N ASP A 80 23.54 3.42 -20.19
CA ASP A 80 24.99 3.36 -20.18
C ASP A 80 25.50 2.24 -19.23
N ASP A 81 26.71 2.35 -18.75
CA ASP A 81 27.31 1.34 -17.86
C ASP A 81 26.60 1.25 -16.49
N ASP A 82 26.06 2.37 -15.99
CA ASP A 82 25.60 2.53 -14.61
C ASP A 82 24.12 2.86 -14.47
N HIS A 83 23.45 3.30 -15.57
CA HIS A 83 22.12 3.88 -15.50
C HIS A 83 21.22 3.49 -16.67
N ILE A 84 19.91 3.47 -16.40
CA ILE A 84 18.88 3.62 -17.43
C ILE A 84 18.50 5.09 -17.51
N TYR A 85 18.38 5.59 -18.74
CA TYR A 85 17.95 6.95 -19.05
C TYR A 85 16.64 6.95 -19.82
N ALA A 86 15.81 7.95 -19.58
CA ALA A 86 14.66 8.22 -20.42
C ALA A 86 14.51 9.72 -20.65
N ALA A 87 14.16 10.05 -21.87
CA ALA A 87 13.85 11.42 -22.29
C ALA A 87 12.44 11.49 -22.87
N GLY A 88 11.72 12.56 -22.52
CA GLY A 88 10.37 12.82 -22.98
C GLY A 88 10.23 14.24 -23.56
N TRP A 89 9.65 14.30 -24.77
CA TRP A 89 9.20 15.55 -25.42
C TRP A 89 7.67 15.52 -25.41
N PHE A 90 7.07 16.31 -24.54
CA PHE A 90 5.65 16.34 -24.30
C PHE A 90 5.08 17.65 -24.82
N TYR A 91 4.87 17.70 -26.14
CA TYR A 91 4.29 18.87 -26.79
C TYR A 91 2.85 19.08 -26.32
N ASP A 92 2.42 20.33 -26.30
CA ASP A 92 1.08 20.70 -25.90
C ASP A 92 0.61 21.93 -26.69
N GLU A 93 -0.54 21.84 -27.36
CA GLU A 93 -1.10 22.97 -28.13
C GLU A 93 -1.58 24.10 -27.22
N ASP A 94 -1.83 23.81 -25.93
CA ASP A 94 -2.16 24.79 -24.89
C ASP A 94 -1.24 24.60 -23.67
N PRO A 95 0.00 25.14 -23.70
CA PRO A 95 0.93 25.00 -22.58
C PRO A 95 0.42 25.60 -21.27
N SER A 96 -0.54 26.55 -21.32
CA SER A 96 -1.19 27.09 -20.13
C SER A 96 -2.12 26.07 -19.45
N GLY A 97 -2.53 25.06 -20.20
CA GLY A 97 -3.34 23.94 -19.75
C GLY A 97 -2.56 22.82 -19.07
N ILE A 98 -1.22 22.82 -19.12
CA ILE A 98 -0.37 21.85 -18.43
C ILE A 98 -0.68 21.88 -16.93
N ARG A 99 -0.96 20.73 -16.35
CA ARG A 99 -1.36 20.62 -14.95
C ARG A 99 -0.15 20.45 -14.04
N ILE A 100 0.02 21.43 -13.14
CA ILE A 100 0.96 21.45 -12.03
C ILE A 100 0.14 21.78 -10.78
N ASN A 101 -0.26 20.77 -10.04
CA ASN A 101 -1.11 20.94 -8.87
C ASN A 101 -0.29 20.96 -7.58
N SER A 102 0.91 20.33 -7.55
CA SER A 102 1.70 20.25 -6.34
C SER A 102 3.21 20.27 -6.61
N LEU A 103 3.97 20.94 -5.74
CA LEU A 103 5.43 20.82 -5.62
C LEU A 103 5.84 19.87 -4.48
N TYR A 104 4.89 19.23 -3.83
CA TYR A 104 5.16 18.30 -2.74
C TYR A 104 5.52 16.92 -3.32
N ARG A 105 6.67 16.34 -2.89
CA ARG A 105 7.14 15.01 -3.32
C ARG A 105 6.03 13.95 -3.13
N ASP A 106 5.96 12.98 -4.03
CA ASP A 106 4.98 11.88 -4.06
C ASP A 106 3.51 12.32 -4.26
N ARG A 107 3.29 13.61 -4.57
CA ARG A 107 1.96 14.18 -4.84
C ARG A 107 1.82 14.56 -6.31
N TRP A 108 1.39 13.61 -7.12
CA TRP A 108 1.23 13.75 -8.57
C TRP A 108 -0.23 13.62 -9.05
N ASN A 109 -1.15 13.36 -8.12
CA ASN A 109 -2.57 13.17 -8.45
C ASN A 109 -3.18 14.44 -9.05
N GLY A 110 -3.58 14.33 -10.32
CA GLY A 110 -4.15 15.43 -11.08
C GLY A 110 -3.13 16.28 -11.84
N ASP A 111 -1.85 15.95 -11.77
CA ASP A 111 -0.79 16.56 -12.59
C ASP A 111 -0.64 15.84 -13.93
N ASP A 112 -0.11 16.52 -14.91
CA ASP A 112 0.49 15.86 -16.06
C ASP A 112 1.67 15.03 -15.56
N ALA A 113 1.89 13.86 -16.16
CA ALA A 113 2.93 12.96 -15.68
C ALA A 113 3.59 12.17 -16.81
N PHE A 114 4.86 11.88 -16.62
CA PHE A 114 5.64 10.92 -17.35
C PHE A 114 6.12 9.83 -16.40
N ALA A 115 5.97 8.58 -16.79
CA ALA A 115 6.37 7.47 -15.93
C ALA A 115 6.96 6.30 -16.72
N ILE A 116 7.89 5.62 -16.05
CA ILE A 116 8.60 4.43 -16.51
C ILE A 116 8.35 3.31 -15.49
N TYR A 117 7.93 2.15 -15.97
CA TYR A 117 7.79 0.93 -15.21
C TYR A 117 8.86 -0.04 -15.68
N LEU A 118 9.62 -0.58 -14.76
CA LEU A 118 10.66 -1.56 -15.02
C LEU A 118 10.40 -2.81 -14.19
N ASP A 119 10.30 -3.96 -14.84
CA ASP A 119 10.43 -5.27 -14.21
C ASP A 119 11.89 -5.72 -14.35
N PRO A 120 12.76 -5.41 -13.38
CA PRO A 120 14.20 -5.60 -13.53
C PRO A 120 14.64 -7.08 -13.45
N PHE A 121 13.76 -7.97 -13.01
CA PHE A 121 14.01 -9.39 -12.94
C PHE A 121 13.31 -10.17 -14.06
N ASN A 122 12.53 -9.49 -14.88
CA ASN A 122 11.65 -10.07 -15.90
C ASN A 122 10.82 -11.24 -15.35
N ASP A 123 10.30 -11.06 -14.14
CA ASP A 123 9.54 -12.09 -13.45
C ASP A 123 8.03 -11.97 -13.68
N ASN A 124 7.60 -10.95 -14.42
CA ASN A 124 6.20 -10.67 -14.79
C ASN A 124 5.25 -10.54 -13.58
N ARG A 125 5.77 -10.26 -12.40
CA ARG A 125 5.02 -10.17 -11.15
C ARG A 125 5.31 -8.89 -10.38
N ASN A 126 6.57 -8.43 -10.45
CA ASN A 126 7.03 -7.29 -9.67
C ASN A 126 7.68 -6.26 -10.58
N ALA A 127 7.38 -4.97 -10.34
CA ALA A 127 8.01 -3.88 -11.06
C ALA A 127 8.31 -2.69 -10.13
N LYS A 128 9.18 -1.82 -10.59
CA LYS A 128 9.48 -0.53 -9.99
C LYS A 128 8.94 0.57 -10.90
N TRP A 129 8.16 1.44 -10.34
CA TRP A 129 7.55 2.56 -11.04
C TRP A 129 8.25 3.85 -10.65
N PHE A 130 8.74 4.59 -11.65
CA PHE A 130 9.38 5.90 -11.51
C PHE A 130 8.61 6.92 -12.33
N GLY A 131 8.23 8.02 -11.72
CA GLY A 131 7.48 9.04 -12.44
C GLY A 131 7.85 10.46 -12.04
N THR A 132 7.64 11.39 -12.99
CA THR A 132 7.85 12.82 -12.78
C THR A 132 6.72 13.65 -13.36
N THR A 133 6.56 14.86 -12.85
CA THR A 133 5.57 15.86 -13.28
C THR A 133 6.28 17.01 -13.99
N PRO A 134 5.57 17.91 -14.70
CA PRO A 134 6.19 19.08 -15.31
C PRO A 134 6.94 19.99 -14.33
N ALA A 135 6.59 19.92 -13.04
CA ALA A 135 7.31 20.63 -11.97
C ALA A 135 8.60 19.93 -11.49
N GLY A 136 8.98 18.79 -12.10
CA GLY A 136 10.15 18.00 -11.68
C GLY A 136 9.97 17.26 -10.37
N ILE A 137 8.72 17.10 -9.90
CA ILE A 137 8.42 16.31 -8.72
C ILE A 137 8.54 14.84 -9.08
N ARG A 138 9.27 14.11 -8.24
CA ARG A 138 9.46 12.66 -8.36
C ARG A 138 8.45 11.91 -7.50
N PHE A 139 8.03 10.78 -8.00
CA PHE A 139 7.26 9.78 -7.26
C PHE A 139 7.68 8.40 -7.69
N GLU A 140 7.78 7.49 -6.77
CA GLU A 140 8.13 6.10 -7.02
C GLU A 140 7.24 5.14 -6.25
N GLN A 141 7.07 3.93 -6.77
CA GLN A 141 6.26 2.88 -6.14
C GLN A 141 6.81 1.49 -6.48
N LEU A 142 6.62 0.55 -5.56
CA LEU A 142 6.73 -0.88 -5.88
C LEU A 142 5.39 -1.39 -6.37
N VAL A 143 5.45 -2.16 -7.44
CA VAL A 143 4.31 -2.89 -8.00
C VAL A 143 4.54 -4.37 -7.74
N SER A 144 3.60 -5.08 -7.16
CA SER A 144 3.72 -6.51 -6.89
C SER A 144 2.45 -7.27 -7.19
N ASP A 145 2.58 -8.60 -7.26
CA ASP A 145 1.50 -9.54 -7.55
C ASP A 145 0.76 -9.20 -8.87
N ASP A 146 1.56 -8.92 -9.92
CA ASP A 146 1.09 -8.54 -11.25
C ASP A 146 0.13 -7.33 -11.23
N GLY A 147 0.53 -6.27 -10.52
CA GLY A 147 -0.22 -5.03 -10.44
C GLY A 147 -1.33 -5.01 -9.38
N ALA A 148 -1.54 -6.10 -8.65
CA ALA A 148 -2.57 -6.16 -7.63
C ALA A 148 -2.24 -5.33 -6.38
N THR A 149 -0.96 -5.11 -6.10
CA THR A 149 -0.50 -4.33 -4.95
C THR A 149 0.43 -3.21 -5.40
N LEU A 150 0.20 -2.01 -4.88
CA LEU A 150 1.04 -0.83 -5.07
C LEU A 150 1.53 -0.33 -3.71
N ASN A 151 2.84 -0.15 -3.57
CA ASN A 151 3.45 0.43 -2.37
C ASN A 151 4.11 1.76 -2.70
N GLY A 152 3.44 2.86 -2.43
CA GLY A 152 3.92 4.22 -2.63
C GLY A 152 4.73 4.78 -1.46
N SER A 153 5.03 3.96 -0.45
CA SER A 153 5.92 4.35 0.66
C SER A 153 7.38 3.96 0.39
N TRP A 154 7.64 3.28 -0.72
CA TRP A 154 8.98 2.92 -1.13
C TRP A 154 9.71 4.11 -1.74
N ASP A 155 10.94 4.32 -1.31
CA ASP A 155 11.86 5.38 -1.75
C ASP A 155 13.17 4.81 -2.26
N THR A 156 13.75 5.39 -3.32
CA THR A 156 15.07 5.03 -3.81
C THR A 156 15.82 6.22 -4.44
N PHE A 157 17.09 6.02 -4.79
CA PHE A 157 17.93 7.05 -5.41
C PHE A 157 17.72 7.04 -6.93
N TRP A 158 17.27 8.16 -7.49
CA TRP A 158 17.17 8.42 -8.93
C TRP A 158 17.00 9.91 -9.18
N GLU A 159 17.12 10.33 -10.41
CA GLU A 159 17.08 11.73 -10.78
C GLU A 159 16.08 11.99 -11.89
N ALA A 160 15.35 13.08 -11.79
CA ALA A 160 14.54 13.65 -12.86
C ALA A 160 14.70 15.15 -12.88
N ARG A 161 14.73 15.72 -14.11
CA ARG A 161 14.67 17.16 -14.36
C ARG A 161 13.69 17.44 -15.46
N THR A 162 13.03 18.57 -15.37
CA THR A 162 11.99 18.98 -16.30
C THR A 162 12.12 20.45 -16.66
N THR A 163 11.70 20.79 -17.85
CA THR A 163 11.63 22.18 -18.34
C THR A 163 10.30 22.41 -19.02
N ILE A 164 9.64 23.53 -18.74
CA ILE A 164 8.42 23.96 -19.41
C ILE A 164 8.77 25.09 -20.40
N THR A 165 8.21 25.00 -21.59
CA THR A 165 8.42 25.98 -22.69
C THR A 165 7.07 26.35 -23.30
N GLU A 166 7.09 27.21 -24.29
CA GLU A 166 5.91 27.55 -25.10
C GLU A 166 5.42 26.40 -26.00
N GLU A 167 6.24 25.35 -26.19
CA GLU A 167 5.88 24.16 -27.00
C GLU A 167 5.29 23.00 -26.16
N GLY A 168 5.42 23.07 -24.84
CA GLY A 168 5.04 22.00 -23.93
C GLY A 168 6.03 21.86 -22.78
N TRP A 169 6.24 20.63 -22.32
CA TRP A 169 7.22 20.33 -21.29
C TRP A 169 8.12 19.16 -21.69
N PHE A 170 9.32 19.14 -21.15
CA PHE A 170 10.35 18.17 -21.46
C PHE A 170 10.89 17.58 -20.18
N ALA A 171 11.31 16.31 -20.22
CA ALA A 171 11.84 15.62 -19.07
C ALA A 171 13.06 14.76 -19.43
N GLU A 172 13.98 14.69 -18.50
CA GLU A 172 15.05 13.71 -18.47
C GLU A 172 15.06 12.98 -17.15
N VAL A 173 15.21 11.67 -17.22
CA VAL A 173 15.22 10.74 -16.09
C VAL A 173 16.49 9.91 -16.16
N ARG A 174 17.14 9.72 -15.01
CA ARG A 174 18.29 8.86 -14.84
C ARG A 174 18.08 7.96 -13.62
N ILE A 175 18.11 6.64 -13.83
CA ILE A 175 17.86 5.63 -12.82
C ILE A 175 19.10 4.76 -12.67
N PRO A 176 19.82 4.82 -11.52
CA PRO A 176 20.99 3.98 -11.32
C PRO A 176 20.61 2.50 -11.25
N PHE A 177 21.44 1.63 -11.82
CA PHE A 177 21.24 0.19 -11.71
C PHE A 177 21.26 -0.30 -10.25
N SER A 178 22.00 0.38 -9.38
CA SER A 178 21.99 0.10 -7.93
C SER A 178 20.62 0.32 -7.25
N SER A 179 19.76 1.17 -7.82
CA SER A 179 18.38 1.40 -7.35
C SER A 179 17.37 0.39 -7.92
N LEU A 180 17.72 -0.30 -9.00
CA LEU A 180 16.86 -1.28 -9.64
C LEU A 180 17.01 -2.66 -8.98
N GLY A 181 18.25 -3.11 -8.80
CA GLY A 181 18.57 -4.50 -8.52
C GLY A 181 18.05 -5.38 -9.67
N PHE A 182 18.91 -6.07 -10.39
CA PHE A 182 18.51 -6.82 -11.57
C PHE A 182 19.38 -8.07 -11.74
N GLN A 183 18.94 -9.00 -12.58
CA GLN A 183 19.69 -10.19 -12.92
C GLN A 183 20.33 -10.02 -14.29
N ALA A 184 21.64 -10.26 -14.37
CA ALA A 184 22.38 -10.36 -15.62
C ALA A 184 22.94 -11.78 -15.78
N LEU A 185 22.71 -12.39 -16.94
CA LEU A 185 23.24 -13.68 -17.32
C LEU A 185 24.12 -13.49 -18.56
N ASP A 186 25.36 -13.96 -18.50
CA ASP A 186 26.34 -13.84 -19.59
C ASP A 186 26.50 -12.41 -20.14
N GLY A 187 26.46 -11.40 -19.25
CA GLY A 187 26.58 -9.98 -19.59
C GLY A 187 25.31 -9.36 -20.20
N GLN A 188 24.20 -10.09 -20.22
CA GLN A 188 22.91 -9.60 -20.69
C GLN A 188 21.90 -9.51 -19.55
N ALA A 189 21.18 -8.40 -19.47
CA ALA A 189 20.03 -8.22 -18.60
C ALA A 189 18.76 -8.11 -19.46
N VAL A 190 17.76 -8.93 -19.17
CA VAL A 190 16.43 -8.82 -19.77
C VAL A 190 15.50 -8.23 -18.72
N MET A 191 14.77 -7.17 -19.07
CA MET A 191 13.85 -6.47 -18.18
C MET A 191 12.54 -6.22 -18.92
N GLY A 192 11.43 -6.14 -18.18
CA GLY A 192 10.17 -5.61 -18.72
C GLY A 192 10.15 -4.08 -18.68
N LEU A 193 9.69 -3.45 -19.76
CA LEU A 193 9.55 -1.98 -19.87
C LEU A 193 8.12 -1.59 -20.25
N THR A 194 7.55 -0.67 -19.49
CA THR A 194 6.36 0.10 -19.87
C THR A 194 6.64 1.57 -19.64
N VAL A 195 6.27 2.43 -20.61
CA VAL A 195 6.33 3.89 -20.42
C VAL A 195 4.95 4.50 -20.65
N THR A 196 4.64 5.59 -19.92
CA THR A 196 3.36 6.28 -20.07
C THR A 196 3.52 7.80 -19.98
N ARG A 197 2.70 8.54 -20.75
CA ARG A 197 2.39 9.93 -20.52
C ARG A 197 0.92 10.07 -20.13
N LEU A 198 0.62 10.88 -19.13
CA LEU A 198 -0.71 11.33 -18.75
C LEU A 198 -0.87 12.82 -19.07
N VAL A 199 -1.86 13.18 -19.88
CA VAL A 199 -2.37 14.55 -20.05
C VAL A 199 -3.59 14.68 -19.14
N SER A 200 -3.39 15.21 -17.96
CA SER A 200 -4.37 15.09 -16.86
C SER A 200 -5.69 15.81 -17.14
N ARG A 201 -5.65 17.01 -17.77
CA ARG A 201 -6.85 17.76 -18.09
C ARG A 201 -7.79 17.05 -19.09
N LEU A 202 -7.22 16.15 -19.91
CA LEU A 202 -7.94 15.37 -20.93
C LEU A 202 -8.22 13.94 -20.48
N ASN A 203 -7.68 13.53 -19.32
CA ASN A 203 -7.63 12.14 -18.89
C ASN A 203 -7.06 11.20 -19.97
N GLU A 204 -6.16 11.75 -20.81
CA GLU A 204 -5.53 11.05 -21.91
C GLU A 204 -4.25 10.38 -21.46
N ARG A 205 -4.12 9.08 -21.74
CA ARG A 205 -2.93 8.30 -21.46
C ARG A 205 -2.45 7.61 -22.72
N VAL A 206 -1.19 7.82 -23.06
CA VAL A 206 -0.48 7.02 -24.06
C VAL A 206 0.50 6.08 -23.38
N THR A 207 0.72 4.91 -23.98
CA THR A 207 1.59 3.86 -23.44
C THR A 207 2.47 3.24 -24.51
N PHE A 208 3.62 2.77 -24.13
CA PHE A 208 4.41 1.73 -24.79
C PHE A 208 4.69 0.62 -23.78
N PRO A 209 4.50 -0.65 -24.15
CA PRO A 209 3.93 -1.15 -25.42
C PRO A 209 2.45 -0.79 -25.56
N GLU A 210 1.85 -1.21 -26.69
CA GLU A 210 0.40 -1.23 -26.84
C GLU A 210 -0.19 -2.25 -25.85
N ILE A 211 -1.09 -1.81 -24.99
CA ILE A 211 -1.69 -2.63 -23.94
C ILE A 211 -3.20 -2.69 -24.16
N ASP A 212 -3.74 -3.90 -24.33
CA ASP A 212 -5.18 -4.10 -24.42
C ASP A 212 -5.88 -3.65 -23.13
N PRO A 213 -6.97 -2.87 -23.19
CA PRO A 213 -7.70 -2.36 -22.02
C PRO A 213 -8.29 -3.42 -21.09
N ARG A 214 -8.24 -4.72 -21.45
CA ARG A 214 -8.56 -5.79 -20.50
C ARG A 214 -7.48 -5.99 -19.44
N PHE A 215 -6.29 -5.39 -19.60
CA PHE A 215 -5.21 -5.36 -18.64
C PHE A 215 -5.03 -3.96 -18.05
N ASP A 216 -4.51 -3.89 -16.85
CA ASP A 216 -4.02 -2.64 -16.29
C ASP A 216 -2.60 -2.37 -16.83
N PHE A 217 -2.32 -1.13 -17.26
CA PHE A 217 -1.01 -0.75 -17.77
C PHE A 217 0.12 -0.85 -16.74
N ARG A 218 -0.22 -1.04 -15.47
CA ARG A 218 0.72 -1.24 -14.35
C ARG A 218 1.12 -2.69 -14.14
N GLN A 219 0.51 -3.63 -14.87
CA GLN A 219 0.85 -5.04 -14.75
C GLN A 219 2.22 -5.33 -15.39
N PRO A 220 3.20 -5.88 -14.64
CA PRO A 220 4.48 -6.31 -15.23
C PRO A 220 4.32 -7.31 -16.38
N SER A 221 3.30 -8.16 -16.31
CA SER A 221 3.03 -9.21 -17.32
C SER A 221 2.67 -8.69 -18.73
N VAL A 222 2.36 -7.40 -18.87
CA VAL A 222 2.09 -6.77 -20.17
C VAL A 222 3.22 -5.83 -20.63
N ALA A 223 4.31 -5.76 -19.87
CA ALA A 223 5.47 -4.98 -20.24
C ALA A 223 6.18 -5.58 -21.48
N ARG A 224 6.89 -4.76 -22.22
CA ARG A 224 7.72 -5.18 -23.35
C ARG A 224 9.09 -5.63 -22.82
N ASP A 225 9.49 -6.85 -23.13
CA ASP A 225 10.84 -7.30 -22.85
C ASP A 225 11.86 -6.45 -23.61
N ILE A 226 12.83 -5.89 -22.88
CA ILE A 226 14.01 -5.20 -23.39
C ILE A 226 15.26 -5.97 -23.01
N VAL A 227 16.30 -5.89 -23.81
CA VAL A 227 17.60 -6.48 -23.51
C VAL A 227 18.69 -5.41 -23.49
N LEU A 228 19.49 -5.44 -22.42
CA LEU A 228 20.67 -4.62 -22.21
C LEU A 228 21.90 -5.52 -22.24
N THR A 229 22.98 -5.07 -22.87
CA THR A 229 24.23 -5.82 -22.98
C THR A 229 25.37 -5.09 -22.29
N ASP A 230 26.36 -5.85 -21.82
CA ASP A 230 27.56 -5.34 -21.15
C ASP A 230 27.25 -4.39 -19.95
N VAL A 231 26.18 -4.72 -19.20
CA VAL A 231 25.77 -3.97 -18.03
C VAL A 231 26.64 -4.35 -16.83
N GLN A 232 27.22 -3.36 -16.17
CA GLN A 232 28.01 -3.56 -14.96
C GLN A 232 27.19 -3.16 -13.74
N THR A 233 27.41 -3.84 -12.61
CA THR A 233 26.75 -3.51 -11.35
C THR A 233 27.72 -2.83 -10.41
N THR A 234 27.50 -1.56 -10.14
CA THR A 234 28.13 -0.89 -9.01
C THR A 234 27.48 -1.34 -7.71
N ARG A 235 28.26 -1.48 -6.65
CA ARG A 235 27.79 -1.94 -5.32
C ARG A 235 28.15 -0.92 -4.26
N PRO A 236 27.53 0.27 -4.29
CA PRO A 236 27.85 1.31 -3.32
C PRO A 236 27.37 0.90 -1.92
N LEU A 237 28.20 1.10 -0.92
CA LEU A 237 27.78 1.06 0.48
C LEU A 237 27.09 2.39 0.81
N TYR A 238 25.86 2.31 1.25
CA TYR A 238 25.14 3.47 1.80
C TYR A 238 25.19 3.42 3.33
N ALA A 239 25.66 4.48 3.94
CA ALA A 239 25.65 4.65 5.39
C ALA A 239 24.87 5.91 5.74
N THR A 240 23.80 5.75 6.51
CA THR A 240 22.88 6.85 6.87
C THR A 240 22.87 7.03 8.40
N PRO A 241 23.85 7.71 8.99
CA PRO A 241 23.76 8.15 10.38
C PRO A 241 22.64 9.18 10.52
N TYR A 242 22.01 9.18 11.70
CA TYR A 242 21.09 10.23 12.10
C TYR A 242 21.33 10.67 13.53
N ALA A 243 20.89 11.89 13.82
CA ALA A 243 20.81 12.42 15.17
C ALA A 243 19.42 13.04 15.38
N LEU A 244 18.86 12.81 16.56
CA LEU A 244 17.54 13.31 16.96
C LEU A 244 17.66 13.94 18.33
N THR A 245 16.96 15.06 18.52
CA THR A 245 16.71 15.64 19.85
C THR A 245 15.34 16.27 19.89
N GLY A 246 14.81 16.45 21.08
CA GLY A 246 13.46 17.00 21.20
C GLY A 246 13.09 17.37 22.63
N VAL A 247 11.83 17.70 22.80
CA VAL A 247 11.19 17.88 24.09
C VAL A 247 9.82 17.23 24.02
N GLU A 248 9.57 16.29 24.92
CA GLU A 248 8.29 15.62 25.08
C GLU A 248 7.70 16.01 26.43
N GLN A 249 6.40 16.21 26.46
CA GLN A 249 5.65 16.59 27.66
C GLN A 249 4.36 15.79 27.70
N SER A 250 4.11 15.15 28.82
CA SER A 250 2.87 14.43 29.10
C SER A 250 2.39 14.74 30.53
N PRO A 251 1.11 14.97 30.74
CA PRO A 251 0.56 15.03 32.07
C PRO A 251 0.47 13.61 32.65
N VAL A 252 1.01 13.44 33.83
CA VAL A 252 0.88 12.22 34.62
C VAL A 252 0.21 12.51 35.93
N LEU A 253 -0.55 11.59 36.47
CA LEU A 253 -1.16 11.77 37.78
C LEU A 253 -0.07 11.73 38.85
N ALA A 254 -0.03 12.73 39.71
CA ALA A 254 0.91 12.76 40.83
C ALA A 254 0.76 11.51 41.70
N THR A 255 1.83 11.10 42.39
CA THR A 255 1.83 9.88 43.22
C THR A 255 0.75 9.90 44.30
N ASP A 256 0.40 11.07 44.82
CA ASP A 256 -0.70 11.27 45.80
C ASP A 256 -2.08 11.39 45.14
N ARG A 257 -2.14 11.29 43.78
CA ARG A 257 -3.36 11.38 42.97
C ARG A 257 -4.20 12.63 43.15
N THR A 258 -3.58 13.72 43.61
CA THR A 258 -4.29 14.99 43.93
C THR A 258 -4.27 16.00 42.78
N ALA A 259 -3.34 15.82 41.82
CA ALA A 259 -3.18 16.72 40.68
C ALA A 259 -2.48 16.02 39.52
N PHE A 260 -2.64 16.58 38.33
CA PHE A 260 -1.77 16.24 37.19
C PHE A 260 -0.50 17.09 37.26
N ILE A 261 0.64 16.44 37.11
CA ILE A 261 1.95 17.07 36.95
C ILE A 261 2.43 16.87 35.53
N THR A 262 3.15 17.82 34.96
CA THR A 262 3.74 17.68 33.63
C THR A 262 5.10 16.98 33.75
N GLU A 263 5.17 15.77 33.27
CA GLU A 263 6.45 15.09 33.06
C GLU A 263 7.08 15.62 31.78
N ARG A 264 8.39 15.80 31.80
CA ARG A 264 9.15 16.31 30.67
C ARG A 264 10.33 15.39 30.40
N ASP A 265 10.41 14.91 29.16
CA ASP A 265 11.55 14.19 28.63
C ASP A 265 12.27 14.98 27.54
N VAL A 266 13.57 14.74 27.38
CA VAL A 266 14.42 15.36 26.36
C VAL A 266 15.14 14.24 25.62
N PRO A 267 14.48 13.59 24.65
CA PRO A 267 15.10 12.52 23.87
C PRO A 267 16.37 13.04 23.16
N ARG A 268 17.43 12.24 23.20
CA ARG A 268 18.70 12.47 22.52
C ARG A 268 19.16 11.15 21.97
N GLU A 269 18.91 10.94 20.70
CA GLU A 269 19.16 9.67 20.06
C GLU A 269 20.10 9.85 18.88
N VAL A 270 20.95 8.86 18.67
CA VAL A 270 21.77 8.71 17.49
C VAL A 270 21.61 7.28 16.98
N GLY A 271 21.58 7.10 15.68
CA GLY A 271 21.47 5.79 15.08
C GLY A 271 22.15 5.75 13.72
N LEU A 272 22.15 4.56 13.15
CA LEU A 272 22.84 4.29 11.89
C LEU A 272 22.08 3.23 11.12
N ASP A 273 21.76 3.55 9.87
CA ASP A 273 21.30 2.57 8.88
C ASP A 273 22.43 2.33 7.87
N LEU A 274 22.74 1.06 7.62
CA LEU A 274 23.69 0.62 6.59
C LEU A 274 22.94 -0.18 5.54
N ARG A 275 23.22 0.09 4.27
CA ARG A 275 22.74 -0.71 3.16
C ARG A 275 23.91 -1.09 2.27
N TYR A 276 24.06 -2.38 2.05
CA TYR A 276 25.12 -2.94 1.22
C TYR A 276 24.54 -3.94 0.19
N PRO A 277 24.56 -3.60 -1.11
CA PRO A 277 24.26 -4.56 -2.16
C PRO A 277 25.37 -5.62 -2.23
N ILE A 278 25.12 -6.82 -1.72
CA ILE A 278 26.06 -7.96 -1.81
C ILE A 278 26.26 -8.35 -3.28
N SER A 279 25.17 -8.31 -4.03
CA SER A 279 25.15 -8.48 -5.48
C SER A 279 24.15 -7.51 -6.11
N SER A 280 24.01 -7.50 -7.43
CA SER A 280 22.93 -6.79 -8.13
C SER A 280 21.54 -7.26 -7.72
N GLU A 281 21.45 -8.43 -7.12
CA GLU A 281 20.19 -9.12 -6.81
C GLU A 281 19.87 -9.16 -5.32
N LEU A 282 20.89 -9.05 -4.45
CA LEU A 282 20.80 -9.31 -3.02
C LEU A 282 21.35 -8.13 -2.21
N THR A 283 20.55 -7.61 -1.30
CA THR A 283 20.89 -6.46 -0.45
C THR A 283 20.88 -6.87 1.03
N PHE A 284 21.89 -6.45 1.75
CA PHE A 284 21.99 -6.54 3.20
C PHE A 284 21.75 -5.15 3.80
N ASP A 285 20.82 -5.05 4.73
CA ASP A 285 20.55 -3.85 5.52
C ASP A 285 20.83 -4.14 7.01
N LEU A 286 21.47 -3.20 7.70
CA LEU A 286 21.65 -3.21 9.15
C LEU A 286 21.13 -1.90 9.70
N SER A 287 20.37 -1.94 10.79
CA SER A 287 19.91 -0.76 11.51
C SER A 287 20.26 -0.86 12.99
N VAL A 288 20.75 0.22 13.55
CA VAL A 288 21.10 0.33 14.97
C VAL A 288 20.42 1.57 15.55
N ASN A 289 19.71 1.38 16.65
CA ASN A 289 18.89 2.41 17.30
C ASN A 289 17.93 3.07 16.33
N THR A 290 17.04 2.27 15.74
CA THR A 290 16.17 2.69 14.65
C THR A 290 15.11 3.68 15.14
N ASP A 291 15.12 4.90 14.62
CA ASP A 291 14.12 5.92 14.92
C ASP A 291 13.14 6.14 13.76
N PHE A 292 11.90 6.39 14.11
CA PHE A 292 10.77 6.57 13.18
C PHE A 292 10.04 7.91 13.36
N ALA A 293 10.66 8.90 13.99
CA ALA A 293 10.04 10.21 14.27
C ALA A 293 9.55 10.97 13.03
N GLN A 294 10.18 10.72 11.85
CA GLN A 294 9.75 11.32 10.60
C GLN A 294 8.52 10.64 9.97
N VAL A 295 8.09 9.50 10.49
CA VAL A 295 6.95 8.76 9.91
C VAL A 295 5.65 9.52 10.15
N GLU A 296 4.84 9.71 9.10
CA GLU A 296 3.56 10.40 9.19
C GLU A 296 2.60 9.69 10.16
N ALA A 297 1.93 10.46 11.00
CA ALA A 297 0.90 9.93 11.90
C ALA A 297 -0.19 9.20 11.11
N ASP A 298 -0.77 8.18 11.70
CA ASP A 298 -1.89 7.49 11.09
C ASP A 298 -3.14 8.35 11.12
N ASP A 299 -3.95 8.20 10.08
CA ASP A 299 -5.27 8.82 10.04
C ASP A 299 -6.15 8.20 11.13
N GLN A 300 -6.73 9.03 11.99
CA GLN A 300 -7.68 8.55 12.98
C GLN A 300 -8.89 7.95 12.28
N GLN A 301 -9.39 6.85 12.83
CA GLN A 301 -10.58 6.15 12.36
C GLN A 301 -11.53 5.90 13.54
N VAL A 302 -12.82 6.06 13.30
CA VAL A 302 -13.83 5.58 14.24
C VAL A 302 -14.15 4.13 13.89
N ASN A 303 -13.90 3.23 14.82
CA ASN A 303 -14.25 1.84 14.62
C ASN A 303 -15.79 1.69 14.75
N LEU A 304 -16.44 1.45 13.63
CA LEU A 304 -17.88 1.16 13.55
C LEU A 304 -18.15 -0.37 13.53
N ASP A 305 -17.11 -1.17 13.76
CA ASP A 305 -17.14 -2.63 13.80
C ASP A 305 -16.51 -3.13 15.11
N ARG A 306 -16.68 -4.42 15.40
CA ARG A 306 -16.12 -5.11 16.57
C ARG A 306 -14.71 -5.66 16.37
N PHE A 307 -14.14 -5.52 15.16
CA PHE A 307 -12.83 -6.07 14.80
C PHE A 307 -11.74 -5.01 14.79
N SER A 308 -10.49 -5.43 15.01
CA SER A 308 -9.32 -4.55 15.03
C SER A 308 -9.07 -3.91 13.66
N LEU A 309 -8.71 -2.62 13.67
CA LEU A 309 -8.33 -1.88 12.48
C LEU A 309 -6.91 -2.24 12.04
N PHE A 310 -6.71 -2.34 10.73
CA PHE A 310 -5.39 -2.54 10.12
C PHE A 310 -4.75 -1.20 9.78
N PHE A 311 -3.47 -1.01 10.16
CA PHE A 311 -2.65 0.13 9.76
C PHE A 311 -1.44 -0.34 8.97
N PRO A 312 -1.18 0.21 7.77
CA PRO A 312 -0.06 -0.20 6.93
C PRO A 312 1.30 0.20 7.53
N GLU A 313 2.36 -0.51 7.15
CA GLU A 313 3.73 -0.14 7.45
C GLU A 313 4.12 1.13 6.66
N LYS A 314 4.78 2.09 7.32
CA LYS A 314 5.26 3.34 6.72
C LYS A 314 6.77 3.56 6.92
N ARG A 315 7.42 2.74 7.75
CA ARG A 315 8.83 2.88 8.11
C ARG A 315 9.72 2.42 6.97
N ARG A 316 10.63 3.29 6.53
CA ARG A 316 11.47 3.11 5.34
C ARG A 316 12.30 1.81 5.37
N PHE A 317 12.84 1.43 6.52
CA PHE A 317 13.62 0.20 6.68
C PHE A 317 12.87 -1.04 6.22
N PHE A 318 11.54 -1.11 6.44
CA PHE A 318 10.72 -2.27 6.08
C PHE A 318 10.15 -2.21 4.65
N GLN A 319 10.32 -1.10 3.92
CA GLN A 319 9.69 -0.91 2.61
C GLN A 319 10.45 -1.53 1.44
N GLU A 320 11.78 -1.56 1.52
CA GLU A 320 12.59 -2.13 0.43
C GLU A 320 12.29 -3.61 0.25
N ARG A 321 11.86 -4.00 -0.95
CA ARG A 321 11.47 -5.37 -1.30
C ARG A 321 10.48 -6.00 -0.29
N SER A 322 9.58 -5.19 0.25
CA SER A 322 8.58 -5.63 1.23
C SER A 322 7.67 -6.73 0.70
N GLU A 323 7.47 -6.78 -0.63
CA GLU A 323 6.70 -7.81 -1.34
C GLU A 323 7.22 -9.24 -1.10
N ILE A 324 8.50 -9.39 -0.76
CA ILE A 324 9.07 -10.70 -0.40
C ILE A 324 8.43 -11.22 0.90
N PHE A 325 8.19 -10.35 1.88
CA PHE A 325 7.61 -10.71 3.17
C PHE A 325 6.08 -10.73 3.19
N ASP A 326 5.43 -10.45 2.07
CA ASP A 326 3.97 -10.52 2.00
C ASP A 326 3.46 -11.96 2.10
N PHE A 327 2.61 -12.19 3.12
CA PHE A 327 1.89 -13.43 3.33
C PHE A 327 0.48 -13.14 3.86
N ILE A 328 -0.43 -12.76 2.95
CA ILE A 328 -1.75 -12.24 3.25
C ILE A 328 -2.78 -13.36 3.14
N MET A 329 -3.54 -13.63 4.19
CA MET A 329 -4.53 -14.69 4.28
C MET A 329 -5.94 -14.26 3.83
N GLY A 330 -6.01 -13.50 2.72
CA GLY A 330 -7.24 -12.88 2.23
C GLY A 330 -7.66 -11.64 3.03
N SER A 331 -8.75 -11.02 2.64
CA SER A 331 -9.24 -9.77 3.26
C SER A 331 -9.62 -9.91 4.73
N SER A 332 -10.12 -11.08 5.14
CA SER A 332 -10.57 -11.38 6.51
C SER A 332 -9.54 -12.13 7.35
N GLY A 333 -8.48 -12.66 6.73
CA GLY A 333 -7.56 -13.60 7.37
C GLY A 333 -6.32 -12.97 8.01
N GLY A 334 -6.05 -11.71 7.76
CA GLY A 334 -4.88 -11.04 8.29
C GLY A 334 -3.58 -11.40 7.56
N ARG A 335 -2.45 -11.33 8.29
CA ARG A 335 -1.09 -11.54 7.77
C ARG A 335 -0.27 -12.39 8.71
N LEU A 336 0.55 -13.30 8.18
CA LEU A 336 1.47 -14.11 8.97
C LEU A 336 2.62 -13.26 9.54
N PHE A 337 3.05 -12.25 8.81
CA PHE A 337 4.02 -11.25 9.24
C PHE A 337 3.49 -9.84 9.00
N HIS A 338 3.66 -8.97 10.00
CA HIS A 338 3.34 -7.54 9.92
C HIS A 338 4.40 -6.76 10.70
N SER A 339 5.32 -6.14 10.00
CA SER A 339 6.49 -5.44 10.58
C SER A 339 6.11 -4.37 11.60
N ARG A 340 4.88 -3.83 11.53
CA ARG A 340 4.38 -2.85 12.50
C ARG A 340 4.26 -3.39 13.93
N GLN A 341 4.24 -4.71 14.13
CA GLN A 341 4.33 -5.32 15.46
C GLN A 341 5.69 -5.08 16.13
N ILE A 342 6.76 -4.84 15.34
CA ILE A 342 8.09 -4.57 15.85
C ILE A 342 8.15 -3.11 16.34
N GLY A 343 8.44 -2.91 17.62
CA GLY A 343 8.56 -1.59 18.24
C GLY A 343 7.22 -0.92 18.59
N LEU A 344 6.12 -1.70 18.60
CA LEU A 344 4.79 -1.23 19.01
C LEU A 344 4.07 -2.34 19.78
N ALA A 345 3.85 -2.18 21.06
CA ALA A 345 3.10 -3.11 21.91
C ALA A 345 1.86 -2.43 22.49
N SER A 346 0.67 -2.93 22.18
CA SER A 346 -0.62 -2.40 22.68
C SER A 346 -0.79 -0.89 22.51
N GLY A 347 -0.27 -0.34 21.40
CA GLY A 347 -0.30 1.11 21.13
C GLY A 347 0.82 1.91 21.80
N VAL A 348 1.65 1.26 22.63
CA VAL A 348 2.84 1.88 23.26
C VAL A 348 4.06 1.68 22.38
N ARG A 349 4.83 2.74 22.19
CA ARG A 349 6.10 2.68 21.46
C ARG A 349 7.16 1.97 22.30
N VAL A 350 7.80 0.96 21.69
CA VAL A 350 8.93 0.22 22.27
C VAL A 350 10.17 0.51 21.43
N PRO A 351 11.28 1.02 22.01
CA PRO A 351 12.49 1.31 21.26
C PRO A 351 13.05 0.05 20.57
N VAL A 352 13.54 0.22 19.34
CA VAL A 352 14.18 -0.85 18.58
C VAL A 352 15.67 -0.67 18.66
N LEU A 353 16.35 -1.55 19.40
CA LEU A 353 17.81 -1.51 19.56
C LEU A 353 18.55 -1.68 18.25
N GLY A 354 18.02 -2.54 17.38
CA GLY A 354 18.56 -2.74 16.06
C GLY A 354 18.16 -4.07 15.45
N GLY A 355 18.68 -4.31 14.26
CA GLY A 355 18.47 -5.57 13.55
C GLY A 355 19.09 -5.57 12.18
N ALA A 356 19.01 -6.72 11.54
CA ALA A 356 19.56 -6.97 10.22
C ALA A 356 18.51 -7.55 9.29
N ARG A 357 18.67 -7.24 8.00
CA ARG A 357 17.80 -7.77 6.96
C ARG A 357 18.62 -8.15 5.73
N LEU A 358 18.30 -9.29 5.14
CA LEU A 358 18.84 -9.73 3.86
C LEU A 358 17.67 -9.97 2.92
N VAL A 359 17.58 -9.22 1.83
CA VAL A 359 16.48 -9.31 0.87
C VAL A 359 16.99 -9.32 -0.56
N GLY A 360 16.35 -10.10 -1.39
CA GLY A 360 16.69 -10.12 -2.81
C GLY A 360 16.48 -11.46 -3.47
N ARG A 361 17.25 -11.69 -4.53
CA ARG A 361 17.23 -12.93 -5.30
C ARG A 361 18.58 -13.66 -5.20
N ALA A 362 18.51 -14.94 -4.99
CA ALA A 362 19.67 -15.85 -5.00
C ALA A 362 19.40 -16.95 -6.02
N GLY A 363 19.91 -16.81 -7.23
CA GLY A 363 19.59 -17.65 -8.37
C GLY A 363 18.10 -17.58 -8.74
N ALA A 364 17.37 -18.69 -8.64
CA ALA A 364 15.93 -18.73 -8.94
C ALA A 364 15.03 -18.47 -7.72
N TRP A 365 15.60 -18.14 -6.56
CA TRP A 365 14.88 -17.97 -5.31
C TRP A 365 14.85 -16.50 -4.88
N ASP A 366 13.67 -15.96 -4.61
CA ASP A 366 13.52 -14.74 -3.83
C ASP A 366 13.71 -15.13 -2.36
N VAL A 367 14.57 -14.39 -1.65
CA VAL A 367 14.97 -14.67 -0.27
C VAL A 367 14.76 -13.43 0.58
N GLY A 368 14.15 -13.60 1.74
CA GLY A 368 14.02 -12.58 2.77
C GLY A 368 14.38 -13.16 4.14
N LEU A 369 15.35 -12.54 4.83
CA LEU A 369 15.67 -12.81 6.22
C LEU A 369 15.59 -11.49 6.97
N LEU A 370 15.00 -11.50 8.15
CA LEU A 370 14.90 -10.36 9.05
C LEU A 370 15.10 -10.84 10.48
N ASP A 371 15.91 -10.12 11.23
CA ASP A 371 16.04 -10.28 12.68
C ASP A 371 16.08 -8.89 13.32
N MET A 372 15.18 -8.63 14.28
CA MET A 372 15.06 -7.33 14.96
C MET A 372 14.92 -7.54 16.46
N HIS A 373 15.54 -6.66 17.24
CA HIS A 373 15.52 -6.71 18.70
C HIS A 373 15.04 -5.39 19.28
N THR A 374 14.09 -5.47 20.23
CA THR A 374 13.54 -4.31 20.93
C THR A 374 14.12 -4.21 22.34
N GLU A 375 14.10 -3.02 22.91
CA GLU A 375 14.47 -2.77 24.29
C GLU A 375 13.34 -3.21 25.24
N SER A 376 13.67 -3.47 26.50
CA SER A 376 12.68 -3.57 27.56
C SER A 376 12.26 -2.17 28.01
N THR A 377 10.97 -1.95 28.19
CA THR A 377 10.40 -0.72 28.75
C THR A 377 9.55 -1.06 29.96
N ASP A 378 9.13 -0.04 30.73
CA ASP A 378 8.33 -0.25 31.96
C ASP A 378 7.10 -1.13 31.68
N GLY A 379 7.12 -2.37 32.25
CA GLY A 379 6.06 -3.37 32.12
C GLY A 379 6.08 -4.18 30.82
N LEU A 380 7.03 -3.95 29.91
CA LEU A 380 7.18 -4.71 28.66
C LEU A 380 8.60 -5.30 28.58
N PRO A 381 8.76 -6.61 28.42
CA PRO A 381 10.08 -7.23 28.23
C PRO A 381 10.66 -6.90 26.86
N SER A 382 11.97 -7.08 26.71
CA SER A 382 12.60 -7.05 25.39
C SER A 382 12.12 -8.20 24.53
N GLU A 383 12.03 -7.99 23.23
CA GLU A 383 11.56 -8.98 22.28
C GLU A 383 12.53 -9.13 21.12
N ASN A 384 12.63 -10.36 20.61
CA ASN A 384 13.30 -10.65 19.36
C ASN A 384 12.29 -11.12 18.31
N PHE A 385 12.36 -10.57 17.10
CA PHE A 385 11.53 -10.89 15.96
C PHE A 385 12.39 -11.44 14.84
N GLY A 386 12.19 -12.70 14.49
CA GLY A 386 12.84 -13.37 13.38
C GLY A 386 11.86 -13.69 12.25
N VAL A 387 12.26 -13.47 11.00
CA VAL A 387 11.48 -13.86 9.82
C VAL A 387 12.40 -14.46 8.77
N ALA A 388 12.01 -15.61 8.23
CA ALA A 388 12.67 -16.22 7.08
C ALA A 388 11.63 -16.50 5.99
N ARG A 389 11.92 -16.08 4.78
CA ARG A 389 11.06 -16.20 3.60
C ARG A 389 11.83 -16.70 2.40
N VAL A 390 11.26 -17.67 1.68
CA VAL A 390 11.75 -18.11 0.37
C VAL A 390 10.58 -18.20 -0.58
N LYS A 391 10.78 -17.77 -1.83
CA LYS A 391 9.79 -17.85 -2.90
C LYS A 391 10.48 -18.18 -4.22
N ARG A 392 9.83 -18.95 -5.09
CA ARG A 392 10.37 -19.32 -6.39
C ARG A 392 9.29 -19.33 -7.45
N GLY A 393 9.65 -18.94 -8.67
CA GLY A 393 8.83 -19.16 -9.86
C GLY A 393 8.65 -20.65 -10.14
N ILE A 394 7.42 -21.06 -10.45
CA ILE A 394 7.04 -22.46 -10.75
C ILE A 394 6.10 -22.48 -11.95
N LEU A 395 6.07 -23.60 -12.68
CA LEU A 395 5.13 -23.92 -13.76
C LEU A 395 5.17 -22.98 -14.97
N ASN A 396 5.11 -21.68 -14.77
CA ASN A 396 5.15 -20.65 -15.82
C ASN A 396 5.69 -19.33 -15.24
N PRO A 397 6.03 -18.32 -16.07
CA PRO A 397 6.63 -17.06 -15.61
C PRO A 397 5.78 -16.26 -14.59
N TYR A 398 4.47 -16.50 -14.57
CA TYR A 398 3.51 -15.74 -13.75
C TYR A 398 3.18 -16.43 -12.42
N SER A 399 3.69 -17.63 -12.20
CA SER A 399 3.33 -18.47 -11.06
C SER A 399 4.49 -18.59 -10.08
N SER A 400 4.17 -18.68 -8.79
CA SER A 400 5.17 -18.83 -7.74
C SER A 400 4.67 -19.66 -6.58
N ALA A 401 5.62 -20.30 -5.87
CA ALA A 401 5.37 -20.92 -4.58
C ALA A 401 6.44 -20.50 -3.58
N GLY A 402 6.10 -20.50 -2.29
CA GLY A 402 7.00 -20.08 -1.24
C GLY A 402 6.70 -20.66 0.13
N ALA A 403 7.60 -20.38 1.05
CA ALA A 403 7.48 -20.72 2.46
C ALA A 403 7.95 -19.56 3.34
N MET A 404 7.31 -19.36 4.47
CA MET A 404 7.67 -18.36 5.48
C MET A 404 7.72 -19.00 6.85
N VAL A 405 8.68 -18.56 7.65
CA VAL A 405 8.77 -18.86 9.09
C VAL A 405 8.86 -17.53 9.82
N THR A 406 8.11 -17.37 10.89
CA THR A 406 8.21 -16.24 11.82
C THR A 406 8.46 -16.72 13.23
N SER A 407 9.19 -15.92 14.01
CA SER A 407 9.48 -16.15 15.41
C SER A 407 9.33 -14.84 16.17
N ARG A 408 8.64 -14.85 17.30
CA ARG A 408 8.65 -13.80 18.31
C ARG A 408 9.00 -14.40 19.64
N MET A 409 10.06 -13.93 20.24
CA MET A 409 10.57 -14.43 21.52
C MET A 409 10.67 -13.28 22.51
N SER A 410 10.14 -13.50 23.70
CA SER A 410 10.18 -12.62 24.85
C SER A 410 10.66 -13.40 26.06
N ASP A 411 10.83 -12.76 27.21
CA ASP A 411 11.27 -13.43 28.44
C ASP A 411 10.22 -14.44 28.91
N GLY A 412 10.48 -15.73 28.63
CA GLY A 412 9.59 -16.85 28.97
C GLY A 412 8.48 -17.17 27.99
N GLU A 413 8.29 -16.39 26.91
CA GLU A 413 7.26 -16.63 25.91
C GLU A 413 7.86 -16.77 24.51
N ARG A 414 7.43 -17.77 23.76
CA ARG A 414 7.84 -17.99 22.36
C ARG A 414 6.62 -18.27 21.50
N ASN A 415 6.55 -17.57 20.37
CA ASN A 415 5.57 -17.86 19.34
C ASN A 415 6.32 -18.10 18.01
N HIS A 416 6.08 -19.24 17.42
CA HIS A 416 6.60 -19.60 16.10
C HIS A 416 5.43 -19.83 15.16
N ALA A 417 5.57 -19.35 13.94
CA ALA A 417 4.61 -19.66 12.89
C ALA A 417 5.34 -20.01 11.60
N TYR A 418 4.75 -20.90 10.83
CA TYR A 418 5.21 -21.20 9.48
C TYR A 418 4.05 -21.29 8.52
N GLY A 419 4.31 -21.01 7.26
CA GLY A 419 3.30 -21.05 6.23
C GLY A 419 3.87 -21.42 4.87
N LEU A 420 3.01 -21.94 4.02
CA LEU A 420 3.25 -22.23 2.61
C LEU A 420 2.26 -21.47 1.76
N ASP A 421 2.71 -20.96 0.63
CA ASP A 421 1.86 -20.26 -0.32
C ASP A 421 2.20 -20.65 -1.77
N ALA A 422 1.18 -20.53 -2.61
CA ALA A 422 1.34 -20.62 -4.06
C ALA A 422 0.35 -19.64 -4.72
N ASN A 423 0.81 -19.00 -5.79
CA ASN A 423 -0.01 -18.19 -6.68
C ASN A 423 0.22 -18.71 -8.10
N ILE A 424 -0.81 -19.28 -8.71
CA ILE A 424 -0.70 -20.03 -9.96
C ILE A 424 -1.61 -19.39 -11.00
N ARG A 425 -1.03 -18.83 -12.06
CA ARG A 425 -1.79 -18.45 -13.26
C ARG A 425 -2.11 -19.70 -14.05
N MET A 426 -3.40 -20.06 -14.11
CA MET A 426 -3.84 -21.34 -14.70
C MET A 426 -4.07 -21.21 -16.20
N PHE A 427 -4.92 -20.29 -16.60
CA PHE A 427 -5.23 -20.02 -18.01
C PHE A 427 -5.75 -18.58 -18.17
N GLY A 428 -5.33 -17.90 -19.25
CA GLY A 428 -5.68 -16.50 -19.46
C GLY A 428 -5.30 -15.64 -18.25
N ASP A 429 -6.28 -14.96 -17.67
CA ASP A 429 -6.11 -14.09 -16.49
C ASP A 429 -6.66 -14.72 -15.20
N ASP A 430 -6.85 -16.04 -15.20
CA ASP A 430 -7.31 -16.79 -14.04
C ASP A 430 -6.15 -17.21 -13.15
N TYR A 431 -6.23 -16.81 -11.86
CA TYR A 431 -5.25 -17.11 -10.83
C TYR A 431 -5.86 -17.96 -9.72
N LEU A 432 -5.12 -18.99 -9.31
CA LEU A 432 -5.39 -19.77 -8.10
C LEU A 432 -4.35 -19.42 -7.05
N SER A 433 -4.80 -18.84 -5.93
CA SER A 433 -3.95 -18.57 -4.77
C SER A 433 -4.27 -19.55 -3.64
N LEU A 434 -3.24 -20.22 -3.15
CA LEU A 434 -3.32 -21.19 -2.04
C LEU A 434 -2.38 -20.72 -0.94
N ARG A 435 -2.86 -20.67 0.30
CA ARG A 435 -2.03 -20.37 1.48
C ARG A 435 -2.46 -21.24 2.65
N TRP A 436 -1.47 -21.63 3.41
CA TRP A 436 -1.65 -22.33 4.67
C TRP A 436 -0.61 -21.84 5.66
N ALA A 437 -1.02 -21.62 6.91
CA ALA A 437 -0.13 -21.26 7.99
C ALA A 437 -0.55 -21.96 9.28
N GLN A 438 0.42 -22.16 10.17
CA GLN A 438 0.20 -22.77 11.49
C GLN A 438 1.06 -22.05 12.52
N THR A 439 0.55 -21.93 13.76
CA THR A 439 1.22 -21.30 14.90
C THR A 439 1.50 -22.29 16.02
N PHE A 440 2.58 -22.02 16.77
CA PHE A 440 3.01 -22.77 17.94
C PHE A 440 3.44 -21.79 19.03
N ASP A 441 2.89 -21.98 20.21
CA ASP A 441 3.26 -21.27 21.44
C ASP A 441 3.93 -22.26 22.42
N ASP A 442 4.74 -21.74 23.36
CA ASP A 442 5.37 -22.57 24.41
C ASP A 442 4.39 -23.23 25.38
N ASP A 443 3.14 -22.79 25.41
CA ASP A 443 2.11 -23.45 26.20
C ASP A 443 1.94 -24.89 25.75
N GLU A 444 2.12 -25.82 26.66
CA GLU A 444 2.08 -27.29 26.49
C GLU A 444 0.73 -27.83 26.00
N ARG A 445 0.10 -27.17 25.06
CA ARG A 445 -1.15 -27.61 24.44
C ARG A 445 -0.89 -28.63 23.34
N SER A 446 -0.09 -29.63 23.63
CA SER A 446 0.13 -30.78 22.71
C SER A 446 -1.16 -31.50 22.30
N SER A 447 -2.29 -31.22 22.97
CA SER A 447 -3.63 -31.78 22.71
C SER A 447 -4.48 -30.94 21.76
N ILE A 448 -4.04 -29.74 21.30
CA ILE A 448 -4.83 -28.91 20.41
C ILE A 448 -4.82 -29.49 19.00
N ASP A 449 -6.00 -29.56 18.38
CA ASP A 449 -6.16 -30.05 17.02
C ASP A 449 -5.31 -29.21 16.04
N PHE A 450 -4.73 -29.90 15.04
CA PHE A 450 -3.98 -29.27 13.95
C PHE A 450 -4.79 -28.17 13.27
N MET A 451 -6.08 -28.37 13.07
CA MET A 451 -6.98 -27.41 12.41
C MET A 451 -7.20 -26.16 13.24
N ASP A 452 -7.15 -26.26 14.58
CA ASP A 452 -7.40 -25.13 15.48
C ASP A 452 -6.21 -24.19 15.58
N ARG A 453 -4.99 -24.67 15.29
CA ARG A 453 -3.77 -23.84 15.19
C ARG A 453 -3.46 -23.38 13.78
N SER A 454 -4.30 -23.70 12.79
CA SER A 454 -4.02 -23.44 11.40
C SER A 454 -4.96 -22.42 10.79
N GLN A 455 -4.46 -21.73 9.76
CA GLN A 455 -5.25 -20.90 8.87
C GLN A 455 -5.04 -21.34 7.41
N TYR A 456 -6.12 -21.36 6.63
CA TYR A 456 -6.13 -21.71 5.22
C TYR A 456 -6.78 -20.60 4.42
N TYR A 457 -6.25 -20.36 3.23
CA TYR A 457 -6.83 -19.45 2.25
C TYR A 457 -6.77 -20.06 0.86
N ILE A 458 -7.89 -20.08 0.19
CA ILE A 458 -8.01 -20.50 -1.21
C ILE A 458 -8.74 -19.39 -1.96
N ASN A 459 -8.20 -18.96 -3.07
CA ASN A 459 -8.80 -17.94 -3.90
C ASN A 459 -8.66 -18.30 -5.37
N TRP A 460 -9.73 -18.22 -6.12
CA TRP A 460 -9.74 -18.30 -7.57
C TRP A 460 -10.30 -17.01 -8.13
N ALA A 461 -9.48 -16.28 -8.88
CA ALA A 461 -9.82 -14.97 -9.39
C ALA A 461 -9.46 -14.82 -10.87
N ARG A 462 -10.35 -14.17 -11.64
CA ARG A 462 -10.05 -13.63 -12.96
C ARG A 462 -9.85 -12.13 -12.85
N ARG A 463 -8.64 -11.65 -13.18
CA ARG A 463 -8.20 -10.26 -13.01
C ARG A 463 -8.40 -9.42 -14.28
N ALA A 464 -9.46 -9.66 -15.05
CA ALA A 464 -9.76 -8.92 -16.27
C ALA A 464 -10.41 -7.56 -15.97
N THR A 465 -10.05 -6.53 -16.74
CA THR A 465 -10.68 -5.20 -16.71
C THR A 465 -11.61 -4.94 -17.91
N ARG A 466 -11.89 -5.98 -18.72
CA ARG A 466 -12.89 -6.00 -19.80
C ARG A 466 -13.65 -7.32 -19.77
N GLY A 467 -14.98 -7.27 -19.89
CA GLY A 467 -15.83 -8.44 -19.76
C GLY A 467 -15.96 -8.91 -18.31
N LEU A 468 -16.04 -10.20 -18.08
CA LEU A 468 -16.26 -10.80 -16.76
C LEU A 468 -14.97 -10.87 -15.95
N SER A 469 -14.97 -10.25 -14.78
CA SER A 469 -14.01 -10.43 -13.68
C SER A 469 -14.74 -11.04 -12.50
N TYR A 470 -14.09 -11.94 -11.78
CA TYR A 470 -14.65 -12.56 -10.57
C TYR A 470 -13.54 -12.99 -9.61
N GLU A 471 -13.94 -13.12 -8.37
CA GLU A 471 -13.14 -13.70 -7.31
C GLU A 471 -14.03 -14.57 -6.43
N ALA A 472 -13.62 -15.81 -6.20
CA ALA A 472 -14.25 -16.73 -5.27
C ALA A 472 -13.19 -17.16 -4.25
N SER A 473 -13.42 -16.89 -2.97
CA SER A 473 -12.43 -17.19 -1.93
C SER A 473 -13.05 -17.79 -0.68
N THR A 474 -12.22 -18.55 0.03
CA THR A 474 -12.52 -19.05 1.36
C THR A 474 -11.29 -18.90 2.26
N THR A 475 -11.53 -18.49 3.50
CA THR A 475 -10.52 -18.44 4.57
C THR A 475 -11.09 -19.21 5.75
N ARG A 476 -10.33 -20.17 6.31
CA ARG A 476 -10.62 -20.77 7.60
C ARG A 476 -9.50 -20.42 8.58
N SER A 477 -9.86 -19.89 9.73
CA SER A 477 -8.94 -19.61 10.84
C SER A 477 -9.37 -20.44 12.05
N GLY A 478 -8.45 -21.19 12.62
CA GLY A 478 -8.70 -21.96 13.84
C GLY A 478 -8.85 -21.07 15.07
N SER A 479 -9.34 -21.64 16.16
CA SER A 479 -9.55 -20.95 17.45
C SER A 479 -8.24 -20.52 18.12
N ASP A 480 -7.20 -21.33 17.96
CA ASP A 480 -5.88 -21.14 18.59
C ASP A 480 -4.82 -20.64 17.61
N TYR A 481 -5.19 -20.30 16.38
CA TYR A 481 -4.28 -19.68 15.43
C TYR A 481 -3.96 -18.24 15.86
N ALA A 482 -2.68 -17.97 16.16
CA ALA A 482 -2.23 -16.69 16.73
C ALA A 482 -0.80 -16.34 16.28
N PRO A 483 -0.59 -15.77 15.08
CA PRO A 483 0.73 -15.34 14.63
C PRO A 483 1.15 -14.06 15.37
N ALA A 484 1.98 -14.17 16.42
CA ALA A 484 2.38 -13.03 17.25
C ALA A 484 3.22 -11.97 16.51
N SER A 485 3.94 -12.36 15.46
CA SER A 485 4.64 -11.43 14.55
C SER A 485 3.74 -10.91 13.41
N GLY A 486 2.48 -11.32 13.37
CA GLY A 486 1.53 -11.04 12.31
C GLY A 486 0.44 -10.05 12.71
N PHE A 487 -0.61 -10.01 11.88
CA PHE A 487 -1.86 -9.30 12.18
C PHE A 487 -3.04 -10.24 11.93
N LEU A 488 -3.88 -10.42 12.91
CA LEU A 488 -5.06 -11.28 12.85
C LEU A 488 -6.27 -10.53 13.41
N PRO A 489 -7.27 -10.15 12.57
CA PRO A 489 -8.43 -9.40 13.03
C PRO A 489 -9.40 -10.24 13.85
N ARG A 490 -9.49 -11.55 13.60
CA ARG A 490 -10.40 -12.49 14.28
C ARG A 490 -9.94 -13.94 14.18
N ARG A 491 -10.47 -14.80 15.02
CA ARG A 491 -10.21 -16.24 15.08
C ARG A 491 -11.51 -17.04 15.00
N ASP A 492 -11.41 -18.35 14.90
CA ASP A 492 -12.53 -19.32 14.94
C ASP A 492 -13.60 -19.08 13.88
N PHE A 493 -13.21 -18.89 12.61
CA PHE A 493 -14.15 -18.61 11.53
C PHE A 493 -13.80 -19.31 10.21
N THR A 494 -14.81 -19.45 9.37
CA THR A 494 -14.68 -19.82 7.95
C THR A 494 -15.45 -18.83 7.10
N THR A 495 -14.82 -18.27 6.06
CA THR A 495 -15.50 -17.40 5.09
C THR A 495 -15.84 -18.15 3.82
N ALA A 496 -16.92 -17.70 3.15
CA ALA A 496 -17.23 -18.04 1.77
C ALA A 496 -17.58 -16.73 1.04
N ASN A 497 -16.74 -16.33 0.13
CA ASN A 497 -16.81 -15.02 -0.50
C ASN A 497 -16.85 -15.15 -2.02
N PHE A 498 -17.67 -14.33 -2.64
CA PHE A 498 -17.77 -14.19 -4.08
C PHE A 498 -17.96 -12.73 -4.43
N ILE A 499 -17.19 -12.23 -5.39
CA ILE A 499 -17.36 -10.90 -6.01
C ILE A 499 -17.26 -11.05 -7.52
N SER A 500 -18.07 -10.29 -8.26
CA SER A 500 -18.00 -10.26 -9.72
C SER A 500 -18.29 -8.87 -10.27
N ASN A 501 -17.67 -8.57 -11.42
CA ASN A 501 -17.93 -7.39 -12.22
C ASN A 501 -18.01 -7.79 -13.69
N TYR A 502 -18.86 -7.10 -14.45
CA TYR A 502 -18.91 -7.24 -15.90
C TYR A 502 -18.62 -5.89 -16.55
N PHE A 503 -17.39 -5.71 -17.02
CA PHE A 503 -16.91 -4.44 -17.59
C PHE A 503 -17.36 -4.25 -19.03
N ILE A 504 -18.14 -3.19 -19.29
CA ILE A 504 -18.66 -2.78 -20.59
C ILE A 504 -18.00 -1.46 -20.96
N PHE A 505 -17.16 -1.46 -21.99
CA PHE A 505 -16.59 -0.23 -22.54
C PHE A 505 -17.59 0.42 -23.48
N THR A 506 -17.74 1.73 -23.36
CA THR A 506 -18.73 2.54 -24.10
C THR A 506 -18.01 3.59 -24.94
N ASP A 507 -17.15 3.13 -25.86
CA ASP A 507 -16.23 3.99 -26.62
C ASP A 507 -16.95 5.09 -27.39
N GLU A 508 -18.15 4.83 -27.93
CA GLU A 508 -18.98 5.80 -28.67
C GLU A 508 -19.79 6.73 -27.78
N HIS A 509 -19.95 6.42 -26.47
CA HIS A 509 -20.75 7.26 -25.58
C HIS A 509 -20.01 8.56 -25.22
N PRO A 510 -20.67 9.75 -25.27
CA PRO A 510 -19.95 11.01 -25.08
C PRO A 510 -19.39 11.23 -23.66
N VAL A 511 -19.99 10.62 -22.64
CA VAL A 511 -19.65 10.85 -21.22
C VAL A 511 -18.97 9.64 -20.60
N PHE A 512 -19.57 8.45 -20.74
CA PHE A 512 -19.07 7.25 -20.07
C PHE A 512 -17.95 6.60 -20.89
N ARG A 513 -16.89 6.20 -20.20
CA ARG A 513 -15.82 5.36 -20.72
C ARG A 513 -16.18 3.89 -20.57
N ARG A 514 -16.66 3.51 -19.38
CA ARG A 514 -17.13 2.16 -19.09
C ARG A 514 -18.19 2.17 -18.00
N VAL A 515 -19.06 1.18 -18.05
CA VAL A 515 -20.05 0.91 -17.01
C VAL A 515 -19.94 -0.57 -16.64
N TYR A 516 -20.04 -0.88 -15.37
CA TYR A 516 -19.93 -2.26 -14.91
C TYR A 516 -20.87 -2.57 -13.75
N PRO A 517 -21.90 -3.40 -14.00
CA PRO A 517 -22.65 -4.04 -12.94
C PRO A 517 -21.77 -5.06 -12.20
N GLY A 518 -22.05 -5.24 -10.92
CA GLY A 518 -21.35 -6.22 -10.09
C GLY A 518 -22.22 -6.77 -8.97
N ALA A 519 -21.71 -7.80 -8.32
CA ALA A 519 -22.35 -8.45 -7.19
C ALA A 519 -21.32 -8.94 -6.18
N LEU A 520 -21.69 -8.94 -4.89
CA LEU A 520 -20.92 -9.44 -3.76
C LEU A 520 -21.79 -10.38 -2.92
N ALA A 521 -21.19 -11.49 -2.50
CA ALA A 521 -21.69 -12.33 -1.41
C ALA A 521 -20.51 -12.60 -0.46
N PHE A 522 -20.59 -12.07 0.72
CA PHE A 522 -19.60 -12.26 1.79
C PHE A 522 -20.26 -12.93 2.96
N SER A 523 -19.79 -14.11 3.37
CA SER A 523 -20.39 -14.89 4.44
C SER A 523 -19.29 -15.41 5.35
N THR A 524 -19.46 -15.20 6.66
CA THR A 524 -18.56 -15.71 7.68
C THR A 524 -19.33 -16.60 8.65
N PHE A 525 -18.82 -17.79 8.83
CA PHE A 525 -19.39 -18.80 9.72
C PHE A 525 -18.45 -19.03 10.89
N ARG A 526 -18.96 -19.17 12.11
CA ARG A 526 -18.18 -19.66 13.24
C ARG A 526 -17.85 -21.15 13.04
N ASN A 527 -16.62 -21.54 13.34
CA ASN A 527 -16.24 -22.95 13.22
C ASN A 527 -16.85 -23.82 14.33
N SER A 528 -17.07 -23.23 15.52
CA SER A 528 -17.54 -23.91 16.71
C SER A 528 -18.96 -24.50 16.57
N ASP A 529 -19.86 -23.83 15.85
CA ASP A 529 -21.26 -24.23 15.68
C ASP A 529 -21.77 -24.17 14.23
N GLY A 530 -20.96 -23.67 13.30
CA GLY A 530 -21.31 -23.54 11.88
C GLY A 530 -22.34 -22.45 11.57
N VAL A 531 -22.69 -21.61 12.54
CA VAL A 531 -23.69 -20.55 12.36
C VAL A 531 -23.12 -19.40 11.54
N LEU A 532 -23.93 -18.83 10.64
CA LEU A 532 -23.60 -17.60 9.93
C LEU A 532 -23.48 -16.45 10.95
N GLU A 533 -22.26 -16.01 11.20
CA GLU A 533 -21.96 -14.94 12.14
C GLU A 533 -22.09 -13.55 11.49
N SER A 534 -21.56 -13.38 10.28
CA SER A 534 -21.66 -12.13 9.53
C SER A 534 -21.93 -12.43 8.06
N GLY A 535 -22.81 -11.67 7.43
CA GLY A 535 -23.12 -11.76 6.01
C GLY A 535 -23.30 -10.38 5.40
N GLN A 536 -22.69 -10.13 4.24
CA GLN A 536 -22.91 -8.95 3.43
C GLN A 536 -23.21 -9.39 1.99
N TYR A 537 -24.33 -8.95 1.45
CA TYR A 537 -24.76 -9.25 0.10
C TYR A 537 -25.08 -7.93 -0.60
N ALA A 538 -24.50 -7.71 -1.76
CA ALA A 538 -24.65 -6.46 -2.48
C ALA A 538 -24.73 -6.68 -3.98
N VAL A 539 -25.37 -5.74 -4.66
CA VAL A 539 -25.26 -5.55 -6.11
C VAL A 539 -24.99 -4.07 -6.37
N TRP A 540 -24.29 -3.76 -7.43
CA TRP A 540 -24.02 -2.37 -7.79
C TRP A 540 -24.01 -2.13 -9.28
N VAL A 541 -24.13 -0.86 -9.63
CA VAL A 541 -23.74 -0.36 -10.94
C VAL A 541 -22.69 0.73 -10.72
N GLN A 542 -21.52 0.51 -11.28
CA GLN A 542 -20.41 1.47 -11.23
C GLN A 542 -20.15 2.01 -12.63
N TRP A 543 -19.67 3.25 -12.72
CA TRP A 543 -19.31 3.91 -13.97
C TRP A 543 -18.04 4.74 -13.82
N ASP A 544 -17.25 4.80 -14.90
CA ASP A 544 -16.14 5.71 -15.07
C ASP A 544 -16.45 6.63 -16.26
N THR A 545 -16.17 7.90 -16.12
CA THR A 545 -16.34 8.88 -17.19
C THR A 545 -15.06 9.10 -18.00
N LYS A 546 -15.20 9.55 -19.25
CA LYS A 546 -14.06 9.92 -20.09
C LYS A 546 -13.26 11.09 -19.51
N ALA A 547 -13.90 11.96 -18.76
CA ALA A 547 -13.27 13.07 -18.04
C ALA A 547 -12.46 12.65 -16.78
N GLY A 548 -12.51 11.35 -16.40
CA GLY A 548 -11.74 10.81 -15.26
C GLY A 548 -12.46 10.86 -13.91
N GLY A 549 -13.74 11.22 -13.88
CA GLY A 549 -14.62 11.05 -12.71
C GLY A 549 -15.40 9.72 -12.77
N GLY A 550 -16.20 9.45 -11.76
CA GLY A 550 -17.01 8.23 -11.71
C GLY A 550 -17.91 8.14 -10.48
N GLY A 551 -18.45 6.97 -10.25
CA GLY A 551 -19.25 6.69 -9.07
C GLY A 551 -19.90 5.31 -9.12
N TRP A 552 -20.58 4.96 -8.04
CA TRP A 552 -21.40 3.75 -7.98
C TRP A 552 -22.60 3.92 -7.04
N ILE A 553 -23.60 3.12 -7.27
CA ILE A 553 -24.75 2.94 -6.39
C ILE A 553 -24.85 1.47 -6.01
N GLU A 554 -25.02 1.19 -4.71
CA GLU A 554 -24.90 -0.14 -4.16
C GLU A 554 -25.90 -0.36 -3.01
N PRO A 555 -27.05 -1.01 -3.26
CA PRO A 555 -27.88 -1.58 -2.20
C PRO A 555 -27.16 -2.78 -1.55
N LYS A 556 -27.21 -2.85 -0.21
CA LYS A 556 -26.57 -3.88 0.61
C LYS A 556 -27.58 -4.48 1.58
N LEU A 557 -27.45 -5.78 1.79
CA LEU A 557 -28.13 -6.53 2.85
C LEU A 557 -27.07 -7.12 3.78
N PHE A 558 -27.27 -6.93 5.08
CA PHE A 558 -26.41 -7.46 6.13
C PHE A 558 -27.15 -8.46 6.99
N ARG A 559 -26.41 -9.45 7.49
CA ARG A 559 -26.84 -10.38 8.55
C ARG A 559 -25.74 -10.46 9.57
N GLU A 560 -26.09 -10.29 10.86
CA GLU A 560 -25.15 -10.35 11.97
C GLU A 560 -25.74 -11.19 13.10
N ASP A 561 -24.93 -12.10 13.64
CA ASP A 561 -25.21 -12.87 14.86
C ASP A 561 -24.22 -12.42 15.94
N VAL A 562 -24.63 -11.44 16.71
CA VAL A 562 -23.83 -10.82 17.77
C VAL A 562 -23.93 -11.66 19.03
N GLN A 563 -22.81 -12.28 19.43
CA GLN A 563 -22.79 -13.17 20.61
C GLN A 563 -22.72 -12.39 21.93
N GLU A 564 -21.94 -11.31 21.94
CA GLU A 564 -21.71 -10.46 23.09
C GLU A 564 -21.96 -9.00 22.70
N ALA A 565 -22.55 -8.24 23.62
CA ALA A 565 -22.77 -6.82 23.41
C ALA A 565 -21.43 -6.11 23.15
N PHE A 566 -21.42 -5.14 22.22
CA PHE A 566 -20.25 -4.35 21.90
C PHE A 566 -20.62 -2.87 21.68
N LEU A 567 -19.63 -1.98 21.79
CA LEU A 567 -19.80 -0.55 21.56
C LEU A 567 -19.42 -0.16 20.13
N ILE A 568 -20.29 0.57 19.45
CA ILE A 568 -20.00 1.24 18.21
C ILE A 568 -19.37 2.60 18.51
N GLY A 569 -18.12 2.82 18.05
CA GLY A 569 -17.40 4.06 18.25
C GLY A 569 -17.26 4.46 19.71
N ASP A 570 -17.29 3.50 20.63
CA ASP A 570 -17.26 3.68 22.09
C ASP A 570 -18.45 4.48 22.68
N VAL A 571 -19.53 4.67 21.91
CA VAL A 571 -20.65 5.55 22.30
C VAL A 571 -22.01 4.86 22.34
N VAL A 572 -22.28 3.86 21.52
CA VAL A 572 -23.59 3.17 21.47
C VAL A 572 -23.39 1.68 21.55
N GLU A 573 -24.01 1.04 22.54
CA GLU A 573 -24.01 -0.41 22.70
C GLU A 573 -24.94 -1.07 21.67
N VAL A 574 -24.46 -2.16 21.05
CA VAL A 574 -25.26 -3.12 20.28
C VAL A 574 -25.43 -4.37 21.13
N PRO A 575 -26.65 -4.73 21.56
CA PRO A 575 -26.89 -5.93 22.33
C PRO A 575 -26.55 -7.22 21.57
N ALA A 576 -26.34 -8.32 22.30
CA ALA A 576 -26.31 -9.65 21.72
C ALA A 576 -27.65 -9.96 21.03
N GLY A 577 -27.60 -10.57 19.84
CA GLY A 577 -28.81 -10.88 19.08
C GLY A 577 -28.54 -11.14 17.60
N ARG A 578 -29.59 -11.53 16.88
CA ARG A 578 -29.55 -11.74 15.43
C ARG A 578 -30.21 -10.58 14.71
N TYR A 579 -29.46 -9.97 13.80
CA TYR A 579 -29.87 -8.80 13.07
C TYR A 579 -29.88 -9.05 11.56
N THR A 580 -30.87 -8.45 10.88
CA THR A 580 -30.88 -8.34 9.42
C THR A 580 -31.26 -6.92 9.07
N PHE A 581 -30.37 -6.25 8.34
CA PHE A 581 -30.54 -4.85 8.01
C PHE A 581 -30.01 -4.54 6.62
N ALA A 582 -30.42 -3.42 6.06
CA ALA A 582 -30.06 -3.04 4.70
C ALA A 582 -29.77 -1.55 4.61
N ASP A 583 -28.80 -1.19 3.78
CA ASP A 583 -28.52 0.20 3.43
C ASP A 583 -28.32 0.39 1.92
N LEU A 584 -28.36 1.66 1.51
CA LEU A 584 -27.99 2.10 0.19
C LEU A 584 -26.74 2.97 0.28
N GLN A 585 -25.72 2.63 -0.51
CA GLN A 585 -24.51 3.44 -0.65
C GLN A 585 -24.48 4.11 -2.01
N LEU A 586 -24.11 5.40 -2.02
CA LEU A 586 -23.82 6.20 -3.22
C LEU A 586 -22.42 6.78 -3.07
N VAL A 587 -21.56 6.52 -4.05
CA VAL A 587 -20.23 7.13 -4.13
C VAL A 587 -20.10 7.94 -5.40
N LEU A 588 -19.58 9.15 -5.29
CA LEU A 588 -19.28 10.03 -6.41
C LEU A 588 -17.84 10.51 -6.32
N THR A 589 -17.15 10.49 -7.45
CA THR A 589 -15.74 10.90 -7.54
C THR A 589 -15.58 11.91 -8.66
N MET A 590 -15.04 13.08 -8.35
CA MET A 590 -14.68 14.08 -9.35
C MET A 590 -13.35 13.71 -10.03
N ALA A 591 -13.17 14.20 -11.27
CA ALA A 591 -11.93 14.00 -12.02
C ALA A 591 -10.70 14.53 -11.26
N SER A 592 -9.64 13.72 -11.20
CA SER A 592 -8.40 14.04 -10.48
C SER A 592 -7.66 15.25 -11.07
N GLY A 593 -7.79 15.52 -12.37
CA GLY A 593 -7.18 16.67 -13.06
C GLY A 593 -7.74 18.04 -12.65
N ASN A 594 -8.83 18.10 -11.87
CA ASN A 594 -9.39 19.36 -11.41
C ASN A 594 -8.59 19.92 -10.22
N ARG A 595 -8.38 21.25 -10.20
CA ARG A 595 -7.74 21.92 -9.05
C ARG A 595 -8.57 21.83 -7.77
N LEU A 596 -9.90 21.90 -7.89
CA LEU A 596 -10.84 21.62 -6.82
C LEU A 596 -11.57 20.33 -7.17
N ARG A 597 -11.44 19.34 -6.34
CA ARG A 597 -12.08 18.03 -6.48
C ARG A 597 -12.59 17.53 -5.14
N ALA A 598 -13.57 16.66 -5.19
CA ALA A 598 -14.11 16.02 -4.00
C ALA A 598 -14.55 14.59 -4.32
N ASN A 599 -14.45 13.72 -3.33
CA ASN A 599 -15.13 12.45 -3.29
C ASN A 599 -16.25 12.54 -2.25
N MET A 600 -17.36 11.89 -2.51
CA MET A 600 -18.47 11.74 -1.58
C MET A 600 -18.81 10.26 -1.46
N ASP A 601 -18.92 9.76 -0.23
CA ASP A 601 -19.51 8.46 0.11
C ASP A 601 -20.70 8.72 1.05
N ALA A 602 -21.90 8.38 0.62
CA ALA A 602 -23.11 8.54 1.39
C ALA A 602 -23.80 7.19 1.56
N ARG A 603 -24.22 6.90 2.80
CA ARG A 603 -24.94 5.67 3.16
C ARG A 603 -26.14 6.00 4.01
N ALA A 604 -27.25 5.32 3.74
CA ALA A 604 -28.44 5.45 4.57
C ALA A 604 -29.25 4.15 4.57
N GLY A 605 -29.77 3.77 5.72
CA GLY A 605 -30.59 2.57 5.85
C GLY A 605 -30.79 2.13 7.29
N SER A 606 -31.29 0.92 7.45
CA SER A 606 -31.32 0.25 8.76
C SER A 606 -29.92 -0.16 9.19
N TYR A 607 -29.71 -0.29 10.49
CA TYR A 607 -28.41 -0.64 11.09
C TYR A 607 -28.62 -1.31 12.44
N PHE A 608 -28.37 -2.62 12.51
CA PHE A 608 -28.78 -3.51 13.60
C PHE A 608 -30.29 -3.37 13.86
N ASP A 609 -30.69 -2.94 15.07
CA ASP A 609 -32.06 -2.66 15.48
C ASP A 609 -32.47 -1.18 15.34
N GLY A 610 -31.65 -0.37 14.66
CA GLY A 610 -31.86 1.05 14.46
C GLY A 610 -31.67 1.49 13.03
N THR A 611 -31.22 2.73 12.85
CA THR A 611 -30.93 3.35 11.56
C THR A 611 -29.58 4.04 11.56
N ARG A 612 -28.94 4.11 10.39
CA ARG A 612 -27.71 4.85 10.14
C ARG A 612 -27.88 5.78 8.94
N ALA A 613 -27.42 7.00 9.10
CA ALA A 613 -27.14 7.91 7.99
C ALA A 613 -25.69 8.38 8.11
N GLN A 614 -24.89 8.20 7.07
CA GLN A 614 -23.49 8.57 7.05
C GLN A 614 -23.19 9.32 5.77
N ILE A 615 -22.35 10.35 5.88
CA ILE A 615 -21.74 11.02 4.74
C ILE A 615 -20.27 11.24 5.03
N ILE A 616 -19.42 10.92 4.05
CA ILE A 616 -17.98 11.20 4.05
C ILE A 616 -17.70 12.08 2.85
N LEU A 617 -17.13 13.26 3.10
CA LEU A 617 -16.70 14.21 2.08
C LEU A 617 -15.19 14.34 2.14
N THR A 618 -14.52 14.14 1.03
CA THR A 618 -13.05 14.24 0.91
C THR A 618 -12.69 15.32 -0.12
N PRO A 619 -12.80 16.61 0.23
CA PRO A 619 -12.40 17.71 -0.64
C PRO A 619 -10.87 17.82 -0.72
N THR A 620 -10.37 18.22 -1.87
CA THR A 620 -8.98 18.62 -2.08
C THR A 620 -8.96 19.83 -3.01
N TRP A 621 -8.30 20.87 -2.56
CA TRP A 621 -8.11 22.12 -3.33
C TRP A 621 -6.62 22.42 -3.46
N ASN A 622 -6.12 22.36 -4.68
CA ASN A 622 -4.79 22.83 -5.04
C ASN A 622 -4.91 24.35 -5.32
N ALA A 623 -4.83 25.16 -4.23
CA ALA A 623 -4.94 26.62 -4.30
C ALA A 623 -3.83 27.22 -5.19
N SER A 624 -2.65 26.60 -5.15
CA SER A 624 -1.52 26.87 -6.04
C SER A 624 -0.62 25.61 -6.08
N PRO A 625 0.39 25.53 -6.93
CA PRO A 625 1.40 24.46 -6.87
C PRO A 625 2.11 24.37 -5.52
N HIS A 626 2.17 25.49 -4.80
CA HIS A 626 2.81 25.59 -3.48
C HIS A 626 1.91 25.21 -2.31
N LEU A 627 0.58 25.13 -2.50
CA LEU A 627 -0.37 24.90 -1.41
C LEU A 627 -1.53 24.01 -1.84
N GLU A 628 -1.59 22.84 -1.23
CA GLU A 628 -2.73 21.93 -1.25
C GLU A 628 -3.46 22.00 0.12
N ILE A 629 -4.76 22.19 0.06
CA ILE A 629 -5.68 22.13 1.21
C ILE A 629 -6.60 20.94 0.96
N GLY A 630 -6.53 19.95 1.80
CA GLY A 630 -7.35 18.75 1.71
C GLY A 630 -7.89 18.36 3.07
N GLY A 631 -8.76 17.38 3.09
CA GLY A 631 -9.27 16.82 4.34
C GLY A 631 -10.36 15.81 4.11
N ASP A 632 -10.90 15.36 5.21
CA ASP A 632 -12.03 14.46 5.25
C ASP A 632 -12.98 14.96 6.34
N TYR A 633 -14.25 14.95 6.04
CA TYR A 633 -15.28 15.14 7.03
C TYR A 633 -16.25 13.98 6.96
N GLN A 634 -16.32 13.21 8.05
CA GLN A 634 -17.29 12.14 8.23
C GLN A 634 -18.32 12.56 9.27
N PHE A 635 -19.58 12.52 8.89
CA PHE A 635 -20.72 12.62 9.78
C PHE A 635 -21.46 11.29 9.78
N THR A 636 -21.70 10.73 10.96
CA THR A 636 -22.47 9.49 11.14
C THR A 636 -23.54 9.73 12.19
N ARG A 637 -24.79 9.57 11.79
CA ARG A 637 -25.95 9.60 12.68
C ARG A 637 -26.44 8.19 12.90
N LEU A 638 -26.51 7.79 14.16
CA LEU A 638 -27.09 6.55 14.63
C LEU A 638 -28.34 6.85 15.46
N ARG A 639 -29.43 6.12 15.23
CA ARG A 639 -30.68 6.22 15.99
C ARG A 639 -31.22 4.81 16.26
N PHE A 640 -31.53 4.56 17.52
CA PHE A 640 -32.10 3.31 18.03
C PHE A 640 -33.33 3.67 18.85
N ASP A 641 -34.44 3.95 18.14
CA ASP A 641 -35.65 4.55 18.70
C ASP A 641 -36.29 3.68 19.78
N ASP A 642 -36.32 2.35 19.58
CA ASP A 642 -36.87 1.39 20.55
C ASP A 642 -36.09 1.39 21.89
N ARG A 643 -34.81 1.80 21.86
CA ARG A 643 -33.95 1.90 23.05
C ARG A 643 -33.77 3.33 23.53
N ASN A 644 -34.39 4.30 22.85
CA ASN A 644 -34.24 5.75 23.11
C ASN A 644 -32.76 6.16 23.22
N THR A 645 -31.91 5.65 22.33
CA THR A 645 -30.47 5.95 22.30
C THR A 645 -30.01 6.25 20.88
N GLY A 646 -28.89 6.92 20.76
CA GLY A 646 -28.26 7.25 19.49
C GLY A 646 -27.06 8.14 19.66
N ALA A 647 -26.35 8.37 18.57
CA ALA A 647 -25.17 9.23 18.54
C ALA A 647 -25.08 10.00 17.22
N ASP A 648 -24.57 11.20 17.29
CA ASP A 648 -24.09 11.99 16.16
C ASP A 648 -22.56 12.05 16.27
N ILE A 649 -21.87 11.36 15.37
CA ILE A 649 -20.42 11.18 15.40
C ILE A 649 -19.80 12.05 14.31
N HIS A 650 -18.83 12.89 14.69
CA HIS A 650 -18.08 13.75 13.79
C HIS A 650 -16.59 13.36 13.81
N LEU A 651 -16.04 13.06 12.66
CA LEU A 651 -14.61 12.91 12.44
C LEU A 651 -14.21 13.94 11.38
N ALA A 652 -13.38 14.91 11.76
CA ALA A 652 -12.91 15.94 10.85
C ALA A 652 -11.38 15.89 10.75
N ARG A 653 -10.86 15.87 9.53
CA ARG A 653 -9.43 15.98 9.24
C ARG A 653 -9.19 17.13 8.29
N LEU A 654 -8.26 18.00 8.65
CA LEU A 654 -7.74 19.05 7.77
C LEU A 654 -6.27 18.79 7.53
N ARG A 655 -5.89 18.73 6.27
CA ARG A 655 -4.50 18.52 5.85
C ARG A 655 -4.05 19.69 4.98
N LEU A 656 -3.00 20.37 5.42
CA LEU A 656 -2.35 21.44 4.66
C LEU A 656 -0.99 20.92 4.21
N ARG A 657 -0.74 20.92 2.92
CA ARG A 657 0.57 20.61 2.34
C ARG A 657 1.10 21.83 1.63
N ALA A 658 2.26 22.28 2.05
CA ALA A 658 2.93 23.42 1.46
C ALA A 658 4.33 23.00 0.99
N ALA A 659 4.76 23.49 -0.16
CA ALA A 659 6.12 23.31 -0.65
C ALA A 659 6.59 24.61 -1.27
N LEU A 660 7.76 25.09 -0.86
CA LEU A 660 8.41 26.25 -1.49
C LEU A 660 9.00 25.83 -2.83
N ASP A 661 9.64 24.67 -2.83
CA ASP A 661 10.24 24.00 -3.97
C ASP A 661 10.32 22.48 -3.70
N ALA A 662 11.03 21.74 -4.54
CA ALA A 662 11.24 20.29 -4.35
C ALA A 662 12.09 19.94 -3.12
N ARG A 663 12.72 20.90 -2.43
CA ARG A 663 13.60 20.70 -1.27
C ARG A 663 12.91 21.05 0.05
N ALA A 664 12.11 22.10 0.06
CA ALA A 664 11.49 22.64 1.27
C ALA A 664 9.99 22.41 1.24
N SER A 665 9.49 21.56 2.15
CA SER A 665 8.08 21.22 2.24
C SER A 665 7.61 21.15 3.69
N GLY A 666 6.31 21.35 3.89
CA GLY A 666 5.65 21.21 5.18
C GLY A 666 4.29 20.55 5.04
N ASN A 667 3.90 19.81 6.06
CA ASN A 667 2.61 19.15 6.18
C ASN A 667 2.04 19.45 7.57
N ALA A 668 0.78 19.90 7.62
CA ALA A 668 0.02 20.02 8.85
C ALA A 668 -1.21 19.13 8.76
N LEU A 669 -1.43 18.29 9.76
CA LEU A 669 -2.57 17.44 9.91
C LEU A 669 -3.28 17.75 11.23
N LEU A 670 -4.54 18.18 11.15
CA LEU A 670 -5.40 18.40 12.30
C LEU A 670 -6.52 17.37 12.22
N GLN A 671 -6.76 16.63 13.31
CA GLN A 671 -7.77 15.58 13.37
C GLN A 671 -8.60 15.72 14.62
N TYR A 672 -9.90 15.95 14.44
CA TYR A 672 -10.89 15.99 15.51
C TYR A 672 -11.76 14.75 15.48
N ASN A 673 -11.97 14.13 16.63
CA ASN A 673 -12.85 12.99 16.81
C ASN A 673 -13.79 13.25 17.99
N SER A 674 -15.09 13.33 17.71
CA SER A 674 -16.12 13.62 18.72
C SER A 674 -16.41 12.43 19.66
N THR A 675 -15.96 11.20 19.35
CA THR A 675 -16.18 10.07 20.27
C THR A 675 -15.16 10.06 21.41
N THR A 676 -14.01 10.66 21.20
CA THR A 676 -12.94 10.77 22.21
C THR A 676 -12.73 12.18 22.73
N ASP A 677 -13.42 13.16 22.14
CA ASP A 677 -13.26 14.59 22.40
C ASP A 677 -11.80 15.07 22.35
N ARG A 678 -11.08 14.56 21.31
CA ARG A 678 -9.67 14.85 21.09
C ARG A 678 -9.44 15.58 19.77
N LEU A 679 -8.56 16.58 19.82
CA LEU A 679 -7.98 17.23 18.65
C LEU A 679 -6.49 16.88 18.59
N ALA A 680 -6.10 16.08 17.62
CA ALA A 680 -4.70 15.79 17.33
C ALA A 680 -4.17 16.78 16.31
N VAL A 681 -3.02 17.36 16.60
CA VAL A 681 -2.27 18.28 15.74
C VAL A 681 -0.92 17.66 15.45
N ASN A 682 -0.61 17.46 14.17
CA ASN A 682 0.69 17.00 13.70
C ASN A 682 1.21 17.99 12.67
N PHE A 683 2.38 18.53 12.89
CA PHE A 683 3.02 19.47 11.99
C PHE A 683 4.44 19.00 11.68
N ARG A 684 4.81 18.98 10.40
CA ARG A 684 6.14 18.56 9.93
C ARG A 684 6.69 19.51 8.89
N ILE A 685 7.95 19.84 9.04
CA ILE A 685 8.72 20.53 8.02
C ILE A 685 9.88 19.63 7.63
N ARG A 686 10.10 19.50 6.33
CA ARG A 686 11.25 18.82 5.75
C ARG A 686 12.07 19.82 4.95
N TYR A 687 13.36 19.79 5.15
CA TYR A 687 14.32 20.40 4.24
C TYR A 687 15.28 19.35 3.72
N ASN A 688 15.22 19.06 2.43
CA ASN A 688 16.08 18.09 1.75
C ASN A 688 17.25 18.83 1.08
N PHE A 689 18.44 18.72 1.65
CA PHE A 689 19.66 19.37 1.13
C PHE A 689 20.12 18.72 -0.17
N ALA A 690 20.07 17.39 -0.19
CA ALA A 690 20.39 16.53 -1.32
C ALA A 690 19.69 15.17 -1.07
N GLU A 691 19.64 14.31 -2.08
CA GLU A 691 19.04 12.98 -1.91
C GLU A 691 19.70 12.23 -0.76
N GLY A 692 18.88 11.75 0.18
CA GLY A 692 19.34 11.07 1.40
C GLY A 692 19.84 11.99 2.53
N THR A 693 19.79 13.33 2.36
CA THR A 693 20.20 14.29 3.40
C THR A 693 19.04 15.19 3.77
N ASP A 694 18.46 14.95 4.93
CA ASP A 694 17.22 15.58 5.37
C ASP A 694 17.34 16.19 6.77
N LEU A 695 16.72 17.36 6.92
CA LEU A 695 16.40 17.95 8.21
C LEU A 695 14.88 17.92 8.41
N TRP A 696 14.45 17.35 9.50
CA TRP A 696 13.04 17.27 9.88
C TRP A 696 12.79 18.03 11.18
N LEU A 697 11.70 18.79 11.18
CA LEU A 697 11.11 19.39 12.35
C LEU A 697 9.70 18.80 12.49
N VAL A 698 9.43 18.19 13.63
CA VAL A 698 8.13 17.56 13.92
C VAL A 698 7.56 18.14 15.19
N TYR A 699 6.27 18.47 15.14
CA TYR A 699 5.49 18.86 16.28
C TYR A 699 4.23 18.02 16.33
N ASP A 700 3.99 17.38 17.46
CA ASP A 700 2.82 16.58 17.74
C ASP A 700 2.16 17.08 19.02
N GLU A 701 0.81 17.27 19.02
CA GLU A 701 0.06 17.60 20.21
C GLU A 701 -1.32 16.97 20.16
N THR A 702 -1.77 16.44 21.30
CA THR A 702 -3.13 15.97 21.49
C THR A 702 -3.81 16.83 22.53
N LEU A 703 -4.90 17.49 22.14
CA LEU A 703 -5.70 18.40 22.98
C LEU A 703 -7.03 17.76 23.33
N ALA A 704 -7.46 17.88 24.58
CA ALA A 704 -8.80 17.54 25.01
C ALA A 704 -9.75 18.71 24.68
N THR A 705 -10.75 18.49 23.83
CA THR A 705 -11.76 19.50 23.48
C THR A 705 -12.85 19.57 24.56
N GLU A 706 -13.17 18.44 25.20
CA GLU A 706 -13.91 18.39 26.45
C GLU A 706 -13.02 17.77 27.54
N ARG A 707 -13.15 18.30 28.76
CA ARG A 707 -12.30 17.90 29.89
C ARG A 707 -13.17 17.27 30.95
N PHE A 708 -13.23 15.96 30.94
CA PHE A 708 -13.98 15.15 31.89
C PHE A 708 -13.30 15.13 33.27
N LEU A 709 -14.05 14.80 34.28
CA LEU A 709 -13.52 14.49 35.60
C LEU A 709 -13.14 12.98 35.59
N ASN A 710 -11.91 12.71 36.01
CA ASN A 710 -11.47 11.34 36.24
C ASN A 710 -12.05 10.77 37.56
N ASP A 711 -11.70 9.54 37.91
CA ASP A 711 -12.16 8.86 39.13
C ASP A 711 -11.74 9.60 40.43
N GLU A 712 -10.68 10.40 40.37
CA GLU A 712 -10.22 11.26 41.49
C GLU A 712 -10.91 12.61 41.53
N GLY A 713 -11.84 12.89 40.62
CA GLY A 713 -12.53 14.16 40.52
C GLY A 713 -11.68 15.30 39.95
N LEU A 714 -10.57 14.96 39.31
CA LEU A 714 -9.69 15.93 38.64
C LEU A 714 -10.10 16.08 37.17
N ARG A 715 -10.05 17.28 36.65
CA ARG A 715 -10.29 17.52 35.23
C ARG A 715 -9.08 17.08 34.40
N ASP A 716 -9.36 16.38 33.32
CA ASP A 716 -8.34 16.02 32.34
C ASP A 716 -7.54 17.25 31.89
N PRO A 717 -6.22 17.12 31.70
CA PRO A 717 -5.39 18.20 31.18
C PRO A 717 -5.83 18.60 29.77
N PHE A 718 -5.74 19.90 29.46
CA PHE A 718 -6.06 20.41 28.12
C PHE A 718 -5.13 19.81 27.06
N SER A 719 -3.82 19.74 27.35
CA SER A 719 -2.85 19.05 26.51
C SER A 719 -2.60 17.66 27.09
N ALA A 720 -2.99 16.62 26.38
CA ALA A 720 -2.80 15.23 26.79
C ALA A 720 -1.40 14.70 26.45
N SER A 721 -0.76 15.27 25.45
CA SER A 721 0.64 15.02 25.08
C SER A 721 1.12 16.12 24.15
N ARG A 722 2.42 16.43 24.24
CA ARG A 722 3.07 17.37 23.33
C ARG A 722 4.49 16.91 23.08
N ALA A 723 4.90 16.87 21.82
CA ALA A 723 6.25 16.53 21.41
C ALA A 723 6.76 17.53 20.36
N PHE A 724 8.00 17.92 20.50
CA PHE A 724 8.75 18.68 19.51
C PHE A 724 10.06 17.95 19.24
N VAL A 725 10.28 17.55 18.01
CA VAL A 725 11.42 16.74 17.60
C VAL A 725 12.14 17.37 16.43
N LEU A 726 13.47 17.45 16.52
CA LEU A 726 14.36 17.83 15.44
C LEU A 726 15.22 16.62 15.09
N LYS A 727 15.22 16.21 13.83
CA LYS A 727 16.02 15.09 13.31
C LYS A 727 16.83 15.54 12.10
N TYR A 728 18.10 15.17 12.08
CA TYR A 728 18.98 15.30 10.91
C TYR A 728 19.49 13.93 10.49
N SER A 729 19.45 13.63 9.21
CA SER A 729 20.03 12.43 8.61
C SER A 729 20.88 12.78 7.40
N HIS A 730 21.94 12.01 7.17
CA HIS A 730 22.83 12.18 6.02
C HIS A 730 23.25 10.82 5.47
N THR A 731 23.06 10.61 4.17
CA THR A 731 23.49 9.36 3.52
C THR A 731 24.81 9.57 2.82
N PHE A 732 25.81 8.83 3.27
CA PHE A 732 27.10 8.68 2.58
C PHE A 732 27.01 7.52 1.60
N GLN A 733 27.61 7.69 0.42
CA GLN A 733 27.77 6.64 -0.58
C GLN A 733 29.27 6.41 -0.81
N PHE A 734 29.72 5.17 -0.63
CA PHE A 734 31.11 4.75 -0.75
C PHE A 734 31.31 3.78 -1.89
#